data_13b07cc5f8f20e023d530d5c036dcf53
#
_entry.id   13b07cc5f8f20e023d530d5c036dcf53
#
_cell.length_a   1.000
_cell.length_b   1.000
_cell.length_c   1.000
_cell.angle_alpha   90.00
_cell.angle_beta   90.00
_cell.angle_gamma   90.00
#
_symmetry.space_group_name_H-M   'P 1'
#
loop_
_entity.id
_entity.type
_entity.pdbx_description
1 polymer ?
#
loop_
_entity_poly.entity_id
_entity_poly.type
_entity_poly.pdbx_seq_one_letter_code
_entity_poly.pdbx_strand_id
1 'polypeptide(L)'
;MRAGPQPTSPGYRLQLLERSDLAETLFLSVAALEQQPAIKLLLLQTLQMLSSTSDMNCALMLSVRGAESVCLHMNEPDPTGLILFHSSEILWNLLERGDKSEVAAQLGSLECAISLKEAFTHAALNTSRHVDLQVRNDLLVLTTLFAENSCALLIESLFAKQLVALCTFPELKSGNPWAGKLKMTYNMEDLQMKKLLLNLLVVMSRDPATIQIFREEQVILALLTLAEPPASPSAAKPGSRDWSSVQLEELQLQALAVLATVAPLVLDHYMSCYGNVALLHLLDWCARQDGFSGQGHSFHATGGRGSKKAHMRYSVRLMRSVTSLAHKTLNQDLCDQGTIHLLLELLMQMEWSPGEEDAVTVEMKSDMQIVLAALCEGDMHRKELFGSEGVEMTVHFLRRGASMFYSGLGHNKLLLSTLVCLRTCIVGCYTAEDRFLARDGVLVLLDLLSSSPKCVHGVVLATLLELCDNQNTIPHILSWSDGGGRTAPSLLLRVWQREEEELGVIRNQHGGIADPEQPVLAPRKLEDAELMSTLDTHSAAVLEMRENPLSKIYLIFCRIGFRDLPGLSVKDRVTLSIVKRYLDFKVSEVWDEISRELSLEGVRPVTPDQETLRAARQMSRRAAEAAAAEQERVSRQHDDEADEEEALMYREMKSHWKQRQLTAKSWSNFVSRTSNYDILKEIKEKREKHMESIRTEPANQDAGRRPQEVLIGRLKVDADGANLTVAQTPVTAAAHQEGERGVTATLRSL
;
A
#
# COMPACT_ATOMS: atom_id res chain seq x y z
N MET A 1 17.75 62.87 -34.72
CA MET A 1 17.28 61.71 -33.92
C MET A 1 16.73 60.66 -34.90
N ARG A 2 17.40 59.59 -35.13
CA ARG A 2 16.90 58.48 -35.97
C ARG A 2 15.84 57.73 -35.16
N ALA A 3 14.61 57.70 -35.65
CA ALA A 3 13.55 56.85 -35.12
C ALA A 3 14.00 55.42 -35.29
N GLY A 4 14.27 54.78 -34.18
CA GLY A 4 14.52 53.33 -34.15
C GLY A 4 13.28 52.57 -34.63
N PRO A 5 13.43 51.34 -35.11
CA PRO A 5 12.30 50.55 -35.57
C PRO A 5 11.25 50.42 -34.47
N GLN A 6 10.01 50.83 -34.80
CA GLN A 6 8.90 50.65 -33.85
C GLN A 6 8.68 49.17 -33.61
N PRO A 7 8.58 48.73 -32.35
CA PRO A 7 8.37 47.34 -32.03
C PRO A 7 6.98 46.91 -32.51
N THR A 8 6.95 45.97 -33.42
CA THR A 8 5.73 45.45 -34.05
C THR A 8 5.10 44.25 -33.32
N SER A 9 5.78 43.68 -32.32
CA SER A 9 5.27 42.55 -31.58
C SER A 9 4.75 42.93 -30.19
N PRO A 10 3.61 42.36 -29.72
CA PRO A 10 3.10 42.61 -28.37
C PRO A 10 4.10 42.21 -27.27
N GLY A 11 4.88 41.16 -27.49
CA GLY A 11 5.88 40.66 -26.54
C GLY A 11 7.05 41.65 -26.31
N TYR A 12 7.42 42.49 -27.30
CA TYR A 12 8.48 43.47 -27.11
C TYR A 12 8.07 44.61 -26.16
N ARG A 13 6.80 45.03 -26.21
CA ARG A 13 6.27 46.03 -25.28
C ARG A 13 6.25 45.52 -23.85
N LEU A 14 5.89 44.25 -23.67
CA LEU A 14 5.92 43.59 -22.36
C LEU A 14 7.33 43.55 -21.81
N GLN A 15 8.31 43.11 -22.61
CA GLN A 15 9.73 43.09 -22.21
C GLN A 15 10.28 44.49 -21.87
N LEU A 16 9.82 45.52 -22.51
CA LEU A 16 10.18 46.89 -22.14
C LEU A 16 9.62 47.32 -20.79
N LEU A 17 8.38 46.93 -20.50
CA LEU A 17 7.76 47.16 -19.19
C LEU A 17 8.45 46.37 -18.07
N GLU A 18 8.83 45.13 -18.35
CA GLU A 18 9.58 44.27 -17.41
C GLU A 18 10.99 44.79 -17.10
N ARG A 19 11.66 45.40 -18.06
CA ARG A 19 12.99 45.99 -17.89
C ARG A 19 12.97 47.43 -17.37
N SER A 20 11.80 48.04 -17.30
CA SER A 20 11.62 49.35 -16.69
C SER A 20 11.27 49.17 -15.22
N ASP A 21 11.81 49.98 -14.35
CA ASP A 21 11.46 50.00 -12.93
C ASP A 21 10.05 50.56 -12.67
N LEU A 22 9.15 50.41 -13.66
CA LEU A 22 7.81 51.00 -13.62
C LEU A 22 6.95 50.39 -12.50
N ALA A 23 6.95 49.07 -12.39
CA ALA A 23 6.19 48.37 -11.37
C ALA A 23 6.63 48.78 -9.95
N GLU A 24 7.93 48.85 -9.72
CA GLU A 24 8.54 49.32 -8.49
C GLU A 24 8.20 50.79 -8.20
N THR A 25 8.40 51.67 -9.19
CA THR A 25 8.16 53.08 -9.05
C THR A 25 6.68 53.39 -8.75
N LEU A 26 5.76 52.73 -9.47
CA LEU A 26 4.32 52.87 -9.23
C LEU A 26 3.98 52.36 -7.82
N PHE A 27 4.58 51.27 -7.42
CA PHE A 27 4.33 50.67 -6.11
C PHE A 27 4.75 51.61 -4.97
N LEU A 28 5.97 52.13 -5.03
CA LEU A 28 6.47 53.12 -4.06
C LEU A 28 5.63 54.41 -4.02
N SER A 29 4.95 54.73 -5.13
CA SER A 29 4.06 55.91 -5.20
C SER A 29 2.72 55.70 -4.46
N VAL A 30 2.30 54.45 -4.16
CA VAL A 30 1.02 54.15 -3.47
C VAL A 30 0.96 54.88 -2.12
N ALA A 31 2.03 54.77 -1.33
CA ALA A 31 2.11 55.36 0.01
C ALA A 31 2.09 56.91 -0.03
N ALA A 32 2.62 57.53 -1.11
CA ALA A 32 2.63 58.99 -1.25
C ALA A 32 1.28 59.60 -1.64
N LEU A 33 0.31 58.77 -2.04
CA LEU A 33 -0.99 59.21 -2.58
C LEU A 33 -2.16 59.01 -1.59
N GLU A 34 -1.93 58.95 -0.32
CA GLU A 34 -2.97 58.74 0.72
C GLU A 34 -4.13 59.76 0.62
N GLN A 35 -3.84 61.01 0.24
CA GLN A 35 -4.85 62.04 0.16
C GLN A 35 -5.52 62.19 -1.20
N GLN A 36 -5.21 61.31 -2.18
CA GLN A 36 -5.72 61.39 -3.54
C GLN A 36 -6.33 60.05 -4.01
N PRO A 37 -7.50 59.66 -3.49
CA PRO A 37 -8.07 58.31 -3.68
C PRO A 37 -8.33 57.98 -5.17
N ALA A 38 -8.69 58.95 -6.00
CA ALA A 38 -8.92 58.69 -7.42
C ALA A 38 -7.64 58.33 -8.20
N ILE A 39 -6.50 58.97 -7.86
CA ILE A 39 -5.22 58.67 -8.48
C ILE A 39 -4.69 57.32 -7.93
N LYS A 40 -4.83 57.07 -6.65
CA LYS A 40 -4.48 55.82 -6.01
C LYS A 40 -5.22 54.62 -6.63
N LEU A 41 -6.51 54.79 -6.91
CA LEU A 41 -7.30 53.74 -7.56
C LEU A 41 -6.78 53.42 -8.98
N LEU A 42 -6.46 54.46 -9.80
CA LEU A 42 -5.87 54.24 -11.13
C LEU A 42 -4.51 53.54 -11.05
N LEU A 43 -3.75 53.85 -9.99
CA LEU A 43 -2.44 53.24 -9.77
C LEU A 43 -2.58 51.80 -9.40
N LEU A 44 -3.48 51.43 -8.45
CA LEU A 44 -3.78 50.05 -8.11
C LEU A 44 -4.31 49.26 -9.31
N GLN A 45 -5.17 49.85 -10.12
CA GLN A 45 -5.63 49.21 -11.36
C GLN A 45 -4.49 48.95 -12.36
N THR A 46 -3.52 49.86 -12.46
CA THR A 46 -2.34 49.68 -13.29
C THR A 46 -1.42 48.59 -12.74
N LEU A 47 -1.21 48.55 -11.41
CA LEU A 47 -0.44 47.50 -10.71
C LEU A 47 -1.10 46.13 -10.87
N GLN A 48 -2.42 46.04 -10.77
CA GLN A 48 -3.16 44.81 -11.04
C GLN A 48 -2.90 44.31 -12.47
N MET A 49 -2.96 45.17 -13.46
CA MET A 49 -2.66 44.80 -14.85
C MET A 49 -1.20 44.35 -15.01
N LEU A 50 -0.24 45.01 -14.40
CA LEU A 50 1.18 44.65 -14.46
C LEU A 50 1.43 43.30 -13.77
N SER A 51 0.85 43.08 -12.59
CA SER A 51 1.00 41.82 -11.87
C SER A 51 0.34 40.64 -12.59
N SER A 52 -0.79 40.84 -13.25
CA SER A 52 -1.49 39.80 -14.01
C SER A 52 -0.78 39.39 -15.31
N THR A 53 0.14 40.19 -15.82
CA THR A 53 0.76 39.98 -17.14
C THR A 53 2.16 39.39 -17.09
N SER A 54 2.91 39.54 -15.99
CA SER A 54 4.32 39.16 -15.95
C SER A 54 4.79 38.74 -14.55
N ASP A 55 5.47 37.59 -14.48
CA ASP A 55 6.09 37.08 -13.27
C ASP A 55 7.26 37.99 -12.81
N MET A 56 7.98 38.60 -13.76
CA MET A 56 9.03 39.59 -13.45
C MET A 56 8.49 40.81 -12.74
N ASN A 57 7.32 41.32 -13.16
CA ASN A 57 6.67 42.44 -12.47
C ASN A 57 6.25 42.04 -11.05
N CYS A 58 5.77 40.82 -10.86
CA CYS A 58 5.47 40.30 -9.51
C CYS A 58 6.73 40.26 -8.65
N ALA A 59 7.86 39.76 -9.18
CA ALA A 59 9.14 39.73 -8.46
C ALA A 59 9.63 41.17 -8.10
N LEU A 60 9.51 42.13 -9.01
CA LEU A 60 9.83 43.54 -8.76
C LEU A 60 8.94 44.15 -7.66
N MET A 61 7.64 43.84 -7.68
CA MET A 61 6.73 44.27 -6.61
C MET A 61 7.08 43.67 -5.26
N LEU A 62 7.46 42.38 -5.22
CA LEU A 62 7.87 41.72 -3.98
C LEU A 62 9.22 42.26 -3.44
N SER A 63 10.16 42.69 -4.31
CA SER A 63 11.44 43.26 -3.88
C SER A 63 11.28 44.53 -3.05
N VAL A 64 10.17 45.23 -3.19
CA VAL A 64 9.82 46.49 -2.45
C VAL A 64 8.76 46.23 -1.35
N ARG A 65 8.64 45.00 -0.87
CA ARG A 65 7.63 44.59 0.14
C ARG A 65 6.19 44.84 -0.30
N GLY A 66 5.91 44.53 -1.57
CA GLY A 66 4.64 44.80 -2.20
C GLY A 66 3.43 44.14 -1.57
N ALA A 67 3.57 42.89 -1.16
CA ALA A 67 2.47 42.14 -0.52
C ALA A 67 2.05 42.77 0.81
N GLU A 68 2.99 43.14 1.67
CA GLU A 68 2.74 43.80 2.93
C GLU A 68 2.05 45.16 2.73
N SER A 69 2.61 46.01 1.88
CA SER A 69 2.06 47.36 1.64
C SER A 69 0.64 47.33 1.09
N VAL A 70 0.34 46.47 0.10
CA VAL A 70 -1.02 46.31 -0.42
C VAL A 70 -1.97 45.81 0.67
N CYS A 71 -1.52 44.85 1.51
CA CYS A 71 -2.32 44.31 2.60
C CYS A 71 -2.68 45.40 3.64
N LEU A 72 -1.74 46.26 4.00
CA LEU A 72 -1.97 47.31 5.00
C LEU A 72 -2.90 48.41 4.46
N HIS A 73 -2.86 48.71 3.18
CA HIS A 73 -3.65 49.80 2.54
C HIS A 73 -5.00 49.34 1.98
N MET A 74 -5.34 48.02 2.02
CA MET A 74 -6.56 47.51 1.39
C MET A 74 -7.87 48.00 2.07
N ASN A 75 -7.82 48.41 3.33
CA ASN A 75 -8.96 48.85 4.11
C ASN A 75 -9.18 50.38 4.09
N GLU A 76 -8.49 51.10 3.24
CA GLU A 76 -8.74 52.52 3.12
C GLU A 76 -10.19 52.84 2.72
N PRO A 77 -10.79 53.87 3.28
CA PRO A 77 -12.18 54.22 3.01
C PRO A 77 -12.42 54.46 1.55
N ASP A 78 -13.19 53.61 0.89
CA ASP A 78 -13.59 53.73 -0.49
C ASP A 78 -15.07 53.36 -0.66
N PRO A 79 -15.97 54.32 -0.93
CA PRO A 79 -17.39 54.03 -1.12
C PRO A 79 -17.68 53.12 -2.32
N THR A 80 -16.72 53.00 -3.26
CA THR A 80 -16.87 52.18 -4.47
C THR A 80 -16.49 50.71 -4.22
N GLY A 81 -15.68 50.41 -3.19
CA GLY A 81 -15.12 49.10 -2.89
C GLY A 81 -14.04 48.64 -3.87
N LEU A 82 -13.61 49.50 -4.80
CA LEU A 82 -12.65 49.14 -5.83
C LEU A 82 -11.21 49.06 -5.30
N ILE A 83 -10.87 49.81 -4.24
CA ILE A 83 -9.55 49.72 -3.59
C ILE A 83 -9.38 48.30 -3.04
N LEU A 84 -10.34 47.80 -2.28
CA LEU A 84 -10.30 46.44 -1.76
C LEU A 84 -10.24 45.38 -2.88
N PHE A 85 -11.04 45.56 -3.93
CA PHE A 85 -11.04 44.65 -5.08
C PHE A 85 -9.67 44.60 -5.77
N HIS A 86 -9.12 45.76 -6.19
CA HIS A 86 -7.82 45.76 -6.88
C HIS A 86 -6.67 45.29 -5.96
N SER A 87 -6.73 45.61 -4.67
CA SER A 87 -5.74 45.14 -3.71
C SER A 87 -5.78 43.62 -3.53
N SER A 88 -6.97 43.04 -3.43
CA SER A 88 -7.10 41.56 -3.33
C SER A 88 -6.61 40.86 -4.62
N GLU A 89 -6.91 41.43 -5.78
CA GLU A 89 -6.44 40.94 -7.09
C GLU A 89 -4.91 41.01 -7.22
N ILE A 90 -4.29 42.11 -6.77
CA ILE A 90 -2.82 42.22 -6.76
C ILE A 90 -2.22 41.14 -5.86
N LEU A 91 -2.73 40.98 -4.64
CA LEU A 91 -2.26 39.96 -3.73
C LEU A 91 -2.43 38.54 -4.29
N TRP A 92 -3.56 38.31 -4.98
CA TRP A 92 -3.80 37.05 -5.70
C TRP A 92 -2.75 36.80 -6.79
N ASN A 93 -2.50 37.82 -7.64
CA ASN A 93 -1.51 37.71 -8.69
C ASN A 93 -0.09 37.48 -8.14
N LEU A 94 0.27 38.18 -7.07
CA LEU A 94 1.55 37.98 -6.38
C LEU A 94 1.68 36.52 -5.80
N LEU A 95 0.58 35.95 -5.30
CA LEU A 95 0.52 34.60 -4.82
C LEU A 95 0.64 33.55 -5.94
N GLU A 96 -0.03 33.79 -7.07
CA GLU A 96 -0.08 32.86 -8.20
C GLU A 96 1.22 32.85 -9.02
N ARG A 97 1.81 34.05 -9.23
CA ARG A 97 2.93 34.28 -10.15
C ARG A 97 4.25 34.63 -9.48
N GLY A 98 4.20 35.09 -8.24
CA GLY A 98 5.37 35.44 -7.44
C GLY A 98 5.89 34.28 -6.63
N ASP A 99 6.92 34.51 -5.83
CA ASP A 99 7.42 33.53 -4.87
C ASP A 99 6.49 33.46 -3.65
N LYS A 100 5.83 32.33 -3.47
CA LYS A 100 4.88 32.09 -2.36
C LYS A 100 5.53 32.25 -0.99
N SER A 101 6.80 31.85 -0.85
CA SER A 101 7.53 31.98 0.42
C SER A 101 7.79 33.43 0.77
N GLU A 102 8.12 34.26 -0.20
CA GLU A 102 8.33 35.70 -0.03
C GLU A 102 7.02 36.42 0.27
N VAL A 103 5.93 36.10 -0.46
CA VAL A 103 4.58 36.65 -0.15
C VAL A 103 4.18 36.30 1.29
N ALA A 104 4.38 35.06 1.71
CA ALA A 104 4.05 34.63 3.06
C ALA A 104 4.89 35.35 4.12
N ALA A 105 6.19 35.55 3.86
CA ALA A 105 7.08 36.28 4.76
C ALA A 105 6.66 37.76 4.89
N GLN A 106 6.29 38.40 3.80
CA GLN A 106 5.83 39.79 3.81
C GLN A 106 4.47 39.99 4.50
N LEU A 107 3.56 39.04 4.36
CA LEU A 107 2.27 39.06 5.05
C LEU A 107 2.38 38.65 6.54
N GLY A 108 3.52 38.07 6.99
CA GLY A 108 3.75 37.51 8.32
C GLY A 108 3.86 38.58 9.42
N SER A 109 2.95 39.57 9.48
CA SER A 109 2.88 40.58 10.56
C SER A 109 1.49 40.62 11.21
N LEU A 110 1.42 41.04 12.49
CA LEU A 110 0.15 41.20 13.18
C LEU A 110 -0.74 42.25 12.51
N GLU A 111 -0.13 43.31 11.97
CA GLU A 111 -0.84 44.39 11.30
C GLU A 111 -1.51 43.87 10.02
N CYS A 112 -0.84 43.03 9.24
CA CYS A 112 -1.44 42.34 8.10
C CYS A 112 -2.59 41.42 8.50
N ALA A 113 -2.44 40.69 9.61
CA ALA A 113 -3.53 39.84 10.13
C ALA A 113 -4.76 40.66 10.53
N ILE A 114 -4.58 41.82 11.17
CA ILE A 114 -5.66 42.72 11.53
C ILE A 114 -6.29 43.32 10.27
N SER A 115 -5.49 43.77 9.28
CA SER A 115 -5.97 44.29 8.04
C SER A 115 -6.79 43.26 7.24
N LEU A 116 -6.32 42.03 7.11
CA LEU A 116 -7.09 40.94 6.50
C LEU A 116 -8.41 40.64 7.23
N LYS A 117 -8.40 40.66 8.56
CA LYS A 117 -9.60 40.49 9.37
C LYS A 117 -10.63 41.58 9.10
N GLU A 118 -10.22 42.85 9.05
CA GLU A 118 -11.09 43.98 8.79
C GLU A 118 -11.65 43.92 7.37
N ALA A 119 -10.79 43.67 6.37
CA ALA A 119 -11.18 43.49 4.98
C ALA A 119 -12.22 42.38 4.79
N PHE A 120 -11.94 41.20 5.38
CA PHE A 120 -12.86 40.08 5.33
C PHE A 120 -14.19 40.41 6.02
N THR A 121 -14.13 41.05 7.21
CA THR A 121 -15.32 41.45 7.97
C THR A 121 -16.18 42.41 7.14
N HIS A 122 -15.57 43.40 6.50
CA HIS A 122 -16.25 44.33 5.63
C HIS A 122 -16.90 43.64 4.43
N ALA A 123 -16.15 42.78 3.71
CA ALA A 123 -16.68 42.05 2.57
C ALA A 123 -17.81 41.08 2.94
N ALA A 124 -17.72 40.44 4.13
CA ALA A 124 -18.71 39.45 4.61
C ALA A 124 -20.04 40.12 5.06
N LEU A 125 -20.01 41.37 5.56
CA LEU A 125 -21.21 42.09 5.99
C LEU A 125 -21.90 42.84 4.87
N ASN A 126 -21.17 43.27 3.86
CA ASN A 126 -21.67 44.07 2.74
C ASN A 126 -21.98 43.23 1.49
N THR A 127 -22.77 42.17 1.67
CA THR A 127 -23.07 41.14 0.66
C THR A 127 -24.06 41.59 -0.45
N SER A 128 -24.09 42.85 -0.83
CA SER A 128 -25.10 43.34 -1.78
C SER A 128 -24.77 43.05 -3.26
N ARG A 129 -23.51 42.78 -3.59
CA ARG A 129 -23.04 42.54 -4.98
C ARG A 129 -22.35 41.19 -5.05
N HIS A 130 -22.47 40.52 -6.23
CA HIS A 130 -21.77 39.29 -6.53
C HIS A 130 -20.23 39.42 -6.39
N VAL A 131 -19.69 40.56 -6.83
CA VAL A 131 -18.27 40.88 -6.73
C VAL A 131 -17.77 40.87 -5.27
N ASP A 132 -18.57 41.43 -4.35
CA ASP A 132 -18.22 41.48 -2.93
C ASP A 132 -18.11 40.05 -2.32
N LEU A 133 -18.99 39.13 -2.74
CA LEU A 133 -18.95 37.72 -2.33
C LEU A 133 -17.71 37.01 -2.86
N GLN A 134 -17.27 37.32 -4.08
CA GLN A 134 -16.07 36.77 -4.66
C GLN A 134 -14.83 37.28 -3.92
N VAL A 135 -14.71 38.61 -3.71
CA VAL A 135 -13.61 39.22 -2.93
C VAL A 135 -13.53 38.60 -1.53
N ARG A 136 -14.67 38.39 -0.88
CA ARG A 136 -14.74 37.68 0.43
C ARG A 136 -14.07 36.30 0.38
N ASN A 137 -14.33 35.52 -0.68
CA ASN A 137 -13.77 34.18 -0.86
C ASN A 137 -12.27 34.25 -1.20
N ASP A 138 -11.84 35.23 -2.00
CA ASP A 138 -10.43 35.45 -2.33
C ASP A 138 -9.62 35.83 -1.08
N LEU A 139 -10.18 36.66 -0.21
CA LEU A 139 -9.58 36.95 1.11
C LEU A 139 -9.46 35.74 2.01
N LEU A 140 -10.37 34.77 1.95
CA LEU A 140 -10.24 33.50 2.68
C LEU A 140 -9.09 32.64 2.15
N VAL A 141 -8.82 32.65 0.84
CA VAL A 141 -7.67 31.96 0.26
C VAL A 141 -6.36 32.59 0.76
N LEU A 142 -6.28 33.93 0.74
CA LEU A 142 -5.14 34.66 1.29
C LEU A 142 -4.96 34.37 2.81
N THR A 143 -6.07 34.32 3.55
CA THR A 143 -6.05 33.98 4.97
C THR A 143 -5.57 32.55 5.21
N THR A 144 -5.91 31.62 4.31
CA THR A 144 -5.43 30.22 4.41
C THR A 144 -3.92 30.16 4.24
N LEU A 145 -3.36 30.87 3.25
CA LEU A 145 -1.91 30.97 3.09
C LEU A 145 -1.23 31.59 4.31
N PHE A 146 -1.84 32.66 4.85
CA PHE A 146 -1.35 33.27 6.09
C PHE A 146 -1.35 32.28 7.26
N ALA A 147 -2.42 31.49 7.42
CA ALA A 147 -2.53 30.46 8.47
C ALA A 147 -1.48 29.35 8.33
N GLU A 148 -1.10 28.97 7.11
CA GLU A 148 -0.04 27.98 6.88
C GLU A 148 1.32 28.40 7.43
N ASN A 149 1.61 29.70 7.44
CA ASN A 149 2.90 30.24 7.84
C ASN A 149 2.90 30.88 9.25
N SER A 150 1.79 31.47 9.67
CA SER A 150 1.72 32.32 10.86
C SER A 150 0.38 32.21 11.61
N CYS A 151 -0.07 30.99 11.91
CA CYS A 151 -1.37 30.77 12.57
C CYS A 151 -1.47 31.50 13.92
N ALA A 152 -0.37 31.62 14.67
CA ALA A 152 -0.34 32.33 15.95
C ALA A 152 -0.83 33.78 15.84
N LEU A 153 -0.51 34.49 14.76
CA LEU A 153 -0.95 35.87 14.53
C LEU A 153 -2.46 35.98 14.25
N LEU A 154 -3.07 34.94 13.64
CA LEU A 154 -4.52 34.88 13.51
C LEU A 154 -5.20 34.70 14.88
N ILE A 155 -4.57 33.97 15.80
CA ILE A 155 -5.07 33.79 17.15
C ILE A 155 -4.94 35.10 17.93
N GLU A 156 -3.78 35.77 17.87
CA GLU A 156 -3.48 37.02 18.52
C GLU A 156 -4.40 38.16 18.07
N SER A 157 -4.67 38.25 16.78
CA SER A 157 -5.62 39.21 16.19
C SER A 157 -7.10 38.89 16.51
N LEU A 158 -7.40 37.74 17.16
CA LEU A 158 -8.75 37.17 17.34
C LEU A 158 -9.45 36.85 16.03
N PHE A 159 -8.75 36.83 14.91
CA PHE A 159 -9.33 36.47 13.61
C PHE A 159 -9.64 34.99 13.53
N ALA A 160 -8.76 34.14 14.07
CA ALA A 160 -8.98 32.70 14.15
C ALA A 160 -10.33 32.36 14.81
N LYS A 161 -10.68 33.00 15.93
CA LYS A 161 -11.96 32.77 16.62
C LYS A 161 -13.17 33.19 15.77
N GLN A 162 -13.07 34.28 15.01
CA GLN A 162 -14.12 34.71 14.10
C GLN A 162 -14.32 33.69 12.95
N LEU A 163 -13.22 33.23 12.34
CA LEU A 163 -13.27 32.27 11.23
C LEU A 163 -13.88 30.93 11.67
N VAL A 164 -13.50 30.45 12.87
CA VAL A 164 -14.07 29.23 13.43
C VAL A 164 -15.55 29.39 13.75
N ALA A 165 -15.96 30.52 14.35
CA ALA A 165 -17.38 30.83 14.60
C ALA A 165 -18.22 30.89 13.31
N LEU A 166 -17.65 31.38 12.20
CA LEU A 166 -18.30 31.35 10.90
C LEU A 166 -18.36 29.94 10.31
N CYS A 167 -17.34 29.15 10.54
CA CYS A 167 -17.33 27.76 10.09
C CYS A 167 -18.43 26.93 10.76
N THR A 168 -18.74 27.18 12.02
CA THR A 168 -19.81 26.48 12.76
C THR A 168 -21.20 27.03 12.46
N PHE A 169 -21.31 28.21 11.84
CA PHE A 169 -22.59 28.79 11.41
C PHE A 169 -22.97 28.29 10.00
N PRO A 170 -24.22 27.98 9.67
CA PRO A 170 -25.45 28.16 10.47
C PRO A 170 -25.85 26.94 11.32
N GLU A 171 -25.07 25.86 11.30
CA GLU A 171 -25.40 24.59 11.99
C GLU A 171 -25.61 24.79 13.49
N LEU A 172 -24.78 25.64 14.08
CA LEU A 172 -24.89 26.03 15.48
C LEU A 172 -25.20 27.52 15.59
N LYS A 173 -26.03 27.87 16.59
CA LYS A 173 -26.21 29.26 16.98
C LYS A 173 -24.96 29.73 17.68
N SER A 174 -24.07 30.41 16.98
CA SER A 174 -22.88 31.00 17.57
C SER A 174 -23.25 32.08 18.58
N GLY A 175 -22.62 32.06 19.75
CA GLY A 175 -22.67 33.17 20.72
C GLY A 175 -21.94 34.43 20.24
N ASN A 176 -21.23 34.37 19.14
CA ASN A 176 -20.52 35.49 18.54
C ASN A 176 -21.50 36.44 17.81
N PRO A 177 -21.68 37.70 18.30
CA PRO A 177 -22.65 38.64 17.73
C PRO A 177 -22.38 38.94 16.25
N TRP A 178 -21.17 38.71 15.79
CA TRP A 178 -20.77 38.97 14.41
C TRP A 178 -21.25 37.89 13.46
N ALA A 179 -21.13 36.62 13.82
CA ALA A 179 -21.64 35.50 13.05
C ALA A 179 -23.17 35.60 12.82
N GLY A 180 -23.92 36.06 13.82
CA GLY A 180 -25.36 36.29 13.72
C GLY A 180 -25.80 37.41 12.75
N LYS A 181 -24.88 38.27 12.32
CA LYS A 181 -25.13 39.34 11.32
C LYS A 181 -24.92 38.88 9.89
N LEU A 182 -24.25 37.74 9.69
CA LEU A 182 -24.00 37.19 8.36
C LEU A 182 -25.33 36.72 7.74
N LYS A 183 -25.63 37.24 6.54
CA LYS A 183 -26.79 36.81 5.78
C LYS A 183 -26.37 35.82 4.71
N MET A 184 -26.64 34.54 4.95
CA MET A 184 -26.44 33.50 3.95
C MET A 184 -27.53 33.53 2.90
N THR A 185 -27.15 33.45 1.64
CA THR A 185 -28.07 33.36 0.48
C THR A 185 -28.10 31.93 -0.10
N TYR A 186 -27.24 31.05 0.40
CA TYR A 186 -27.10 29.64 -0.01
C TYR A 186 -26.81 29.47 -1.52
N ASN A 187 -26.13 30.45 -2.10
CA ASN A 187 -25.67 30.43 -3.49
C ASN A 187 -24.31 29.69 -3.62
N MET A 188 -23.73 29.70 -4.83
CA MET A 188 -22.45 29.04 -5.08
C MET A 188 -21.29 29.70 -4.36
N GLU A 189 -21.31 31.02 -4.19
CA GLU A 189 -20.29 31.79 -3.50
C GLU A 189 -20.32 31.48 -1.99
N ASP A 190 -21.51 31.32 -1.40
CA ASP A 190 -21.64 30.89 -0.01
C ASP A 190 -21.19 29.43 0.20
N LEU A 191 -21.47 28.56 -0.76
CA LEU A 191 -20.94 27.20 -0.78
C LEU A 191 -19.40 27.23 -0.79
N GLN A 192 -18.82 28.04 -1.68
CA GLN A 192 -17.37 28.17 -1.77
C GLN A 192 -16.78 28.73 -0.48
N MET A 193 -17.38 29.76 0.10
CA MET A 193 -16.99 30.27 1.41
C MET A 193 -16.96 29.16 2.49
N LYS A 194 -18.06 28.39 2.59
CA LYS A 194 -18.16 27.31 3.59
C LYS A 194 -17.07 26.26 3.38
N LYS A 195 -16.80 25.89 2.13
CA LYS A 195 -15.72 24.94 1.78
C LYS A 195 -14.34 25.48 2.12
N LEU A 196 -14.06 26.75 1.86
CA LEU A 196 -12.81 27.40 2.23
C LEU A 196 -12.63 27.46 3.76
N LEU A 197 -13.68 27.81 4.50
CA LEU A 197 -13.65 27.79 5.97
C LEU A 197 -13.38 26.39 6.52
N LEU A 198 -13.99 25.34 5.94
CA LEU A 198 -13.74 23.96 6.32
C LEU A 198 -12.28 23.54 6.04
N ASN A 199 -11.70 23.95 4.91
CA ASN A 199 -10.29 23.72 4.62
C ASN A 199 -9.37 24.48 5.58
N LEU A 200 -9.74 25.69 5.93
CA LEU A 200 -8.98 26.51 6.87
C LEU A 200 -8.91 25.86 8.26
N LEU A 201 -9.97 25.20 8.72
CA LEU A 201 -9.91 24.42 9.97
C LEU A 201 -8.81 23.35 9.94
N VAL A 202 -8.63 22.67 8.79
CA VAL A 202 -7.57 21.65 8.65
C VAL A 202 -6.18 22.30 8.72
N VAL A 203 -6.01 23.46 8.10
CA VAL A 203 -4.74 24.20 8.17
C VAL A 203 -4.45 24.66 9.58
N MET A 204 -5.43 25.28 10.23
CA MET A 204 -5.31 25.78 11.59
C MET A 204 -5.08 24.65 12.62
N SER A 205 -5.60 23.44 12.38
CA SER A 205 -5.45 22.29 13.28
C SER A 205 -4.00 21.83 13.46
N ARG A 206 -3.08 22.29 12.62
CA ARG A 206 -1.63 22.03 12.75
C ARG A 206 -1.02 22.79 13.93
N ASP A 207 -1.63 23.87 14.36
CA ASP A 207 -1.19 24.65 15.52
C ASP A 207 -1.97 24.22 16.78
N PRO A 208 -1.30 23.67 17.81
CA PRO A 208 -1.96 23.23 19.05
C PRO A 208 -2.76 24.33 19.77
N ALA A 209 -2.39 25.61 19.60
CA ALA A 209 -3.08 26.72 20.23
C ALA A 209 -4.52 26.89 19.70
N THR A 210 -4.82 26.43 18.49
CA THR A 210 -6.16 26.50 17.91
C THR A 210 -7.14 25.48 18.51
N ILE A 211 -6.63 24.41 19.13
CA ILE A 211 -7.46 23.33 19.71
C ILE A 211 -8.43 23.89 20.75
N GLN A 212 -7.99 24.83 21.56
CA GLN A 212 -8.87 25.45 22.54
C GLN A 212 -10.01 26.25 21.88
N ILE A 213 -9.74 26.95 20.80
CA ILE A 213 -10.74 27.69 20.01
C ILE A 213 -11.76 26.70 19.40
N PHE A 214 -11.30 25.54 18.92
CA PHE A 214 -12.18 24.51 18.37
C PHE A 214 -13.14 23.94 19.43
N ARG A 215 -12.69 23.80 20.67
CA ARG A 215 -13.54 23.38 21.80
C ARG A 215 -14.56 24.46 22.17
N GLU A 216 -14.13 25.71 22.30
CA GLU A 216 -14.99 26.85 22.66
C GLU A 216 -16.11 27.06 21.63
N GLU A 217 -15.79 27.01 20.34
CA GLU A 217 -16.73 27.21 19.23
C GLU A 217 -17.44 25.91 18.80
N GLN A 218 -17.28 24.83 19.56
CA GLN A 218 -17.97 23.54 19.35
C GLN A 218 -17.85 22.97 17.91
N VAL A 219 -16.66 23.06 17.34
CA VAL A 219 -16.39 22.65 15.95
C VAL A 219 -16.82 21.20 15.66
N ILE A 220 -16.54 20.27 16.57
CA ILE A 220 -16.92 18.86 16.39
C ILE A 220 -18.44 18.70 16.27
N LEU A 221 -19.20 19.34 17.16
CA LEU A 221 -20.65 19.27 17.11
C LEU A 221 -21.22 19.84 15.80
N ALA A 222 -20.68 20.99 15.35
CA ALA A 222 -21.09 21.57 14.06
C ALA A 222 -20.80 20.64 12.88
N LEU A 223 -19.59 20.03 12.84
CA LEU A 223 -19.20 19.12 11.78
C LEU A 223 -20.05 17.83 11.80
N LEU A 224 -20.34 17.28 12.98
CA LEU A 224 -21.23 16.10 13.10
C LEU A 224 -22.66 16.43 12.63
N THR A 225 -23.19 17.60 13.03
CA THR A 225 -24.51 18.05 12.57
C THR A 225 -24.54 18.25 11.04
N LEU A 226 -23.49 18.81 10.47
CA LEU A 226 -23.38 18.97 9.01
C LEU A 226 -23.27 17.61 8.28
N ALA A 227 -22.62 16.62 8.91
CA ALA A 227 -22.41 15.28 8.36
C ALA A 227 -23.63 14.35 8.53
N GLU A 228 -24.67 14.75 9.27
CA GLU A 228 -25.87 13.92 9.47
C GLU A 228 -26.49 13.48 8.15
N PRO A 229 -27.00 12.22 8.07
CA PRO A 229 -27.71 11.76 6.88
C PRO A 229 -28.89 12.69 6.53
N PRO A 230 -29.19 12.92 5.25
CA PRO A 230 -30.31 13.76 4.87
C PRO A 230 -31.62 13.18 5.46
N ALA A 231 -32.37 14.02 6.16
CA ALA A 231 -33.66 13.65 6.70
C ALA A 231 -34.60 13.21 5.56
N SER A 232 -35.46 12.22 5.83
CA SER A 232 -36.41 11.77 4.80
C SER A 232 -37.26 12.96 4.30
N PRO A 233 -37.66 12.96 3.01
CA PRO A 233 -38.35 14.10 2.39
C PRO A 233 -39.63 14.55 3.08
N SER A 234 -40.17 13.70 3.94
CA SER A 234 -41.36 14.01 4.76
C SER A 234 -41.11 14.95 5.94
N ALA A 235 -39.86 15.15 6.33
CA ALA A 235 -39.46 15.99 7.48
C ALA A 235 -38.99 17.40 7.11
N ALA A 236 -38.82 17.71 5.81
CA ALA A 236 -38.42 19.01 5.34
C ALA A 236 -39.51 20.07 5.61
N LYS A 237 -39.21 21.05 6.44
CA LYS A 237 -40.12 22.19 6.67
C LYS A 237 -40.20 23.03 5.40
N PRO A 238 -41.38 23.25 4.83
CA PRO A 238 -41.53 24.10 3.65
C PRO A 238 -41.20 25.55 4.03
N GLY A 239 -40.11 26.09 3.41
CA GLY A 239 -39.76 27.52 3.53
C GLY A 239 -38.42 27.84 4.20
N SER A 240 -37.63 26.87 4.62
CA SER A 240 -36.26 27.16 5.06
C SER A 240 -35.35 27.39 3.84
N ARG A 241 -34.56 28.47 3.88
CA ARG A 241 -33.48 28.70 2.88
C ARG A 241 -32.29 27.84 3.29
N ASP A 242 -32.31 26.60 2.84
CA ASP A 242 -31.27 25.63 3.15
C ASP A 242 -30.47 25.30 1.88
N TRP A 243 -29.35 24.65 2.07
CA TRP A 243 -28.52 24.15 0.95
C TRP A 243 -29.35 23.23 0.06
N SER A 244 -29.14 23.29 -1.25
CA SER A 244 -29.66 22.26 -2.16
C SER A 244 -29.07 20.90 -1.81
N SER A 245 -29.78 19.82 -2.15
CA SER A 245 -29.33 18.46 -1.84
C SER A 245 -27.91 18.16 -2.36
N VAL A 246 -27.55 18.76 -3.48
CA VAL A 246 -26.21 18.66 -4.11
C VAL A 246 -25.16 19.39 -3.30
N GLN A 247 -25.44 20.62 -2.88
CA GLN A 247 -24.53 21.42 -2.08
C GLN A 247 -24.34 20.82 -0.69
N LEU A 248 -25.43 20.30 -0.12
CA LEU A 248 -25.39 19.61 1.17
C LEU A 248 -24.50 18.35 1.09
N GLU A 249 -24.64 17.51 0.05
CA GLU A 249 -23.81 16.34 -0.15
C GLU A 249 -22.32 16.71 -0.21
N GLU A 250 -21.95 17.76 -0.95
CA GLU A 250 -20.57 18.23 -1.03
C GLU A 250 -20.04 18.67 0.35
N LEU A 251 -20.86 19.42 1.10
CA LEU A 251 -20.48 19.88 2.44
C LEU A 251 -20.37 18.73 3.44
N GLN A 252 -21.26 17.74 3.37
CA GLN A 252 -21.21 16.55 4.23
C GLN A 252 -19.92 15.77 4.01
N LEU A 253 -19.56 15.53 2.75
CA LEU A 253 -18.31 14.81 2.42
C LEU A 253 -17.08 15.57 2.90
N GLN A 254 -17.09 16.90 2.75
CA GLN A 254 -15.99 17.73 3.22
C GLN A 254 -15.94 17.79 4.76
N ALA A 255 -17.09 17.88 5.43
CA ALA A 255 -17.17 17.84 6.89
C ALA A 255 -16.60 16.53 7.46
N LEU A 256 -16.93 15.38 6.84
CA LEU A 256 -16.35 14.09 7.21
C LEU A 256 -14.83 14.05 7.01
N ALA A 257 -14.34 14.62 5.90
CA ALA A 257 -12.90 14.72 5.66
C ALA A 257 -12.18 15.58 6.73
N VAL A 258 -12.79 16.70 7.10
CA VAL A 258 -12.28 17.58 8.17
C VAL A 258 -12.36 16.90 9.53
N LEU A 259 -13.45 16.21 9.83
CA LEU A 259 -13.60 15.40 11.07
C LEU A 259 -12.49 14.37 11.19
N ALA A 260 -12.15 13.67 10.10
CA ALA A 260 -11.08 12.68 10.12
C ALA A 260 -9.71 13.29 10.51
N THR A 261 -9.51 14.57 10.29
CA THR A 261 -8.28 15.29 10.66
C THR A 261 -8.37 15.92 12.07
N VAL A 262 -9.51 16.52 12.40
CA VAL A 262 -9.66 17.32 13.62
C VAL A 262 -10.08 16.48 14.83
N ALA A 263 -10.94 15.46 14.66
CA ALA A 263 -11.45 14.66 15.76
C ALA A 263 -10.34 13.98 16.59
N PRO A 264 -9.25 13.43 16.00
CA PRO A 264 -8.14 12.88 16.77
C PRO A 264 -7.46 13.89 17.72
N LEU A 265 -7.46 15.17 17.35
CA LEU A 265 -6.82 16.24 18.13
C LEU A 265 -7.67 16.71 19.31
N VAL A 266 -8.99 16.52 19.24
CA VAL A 266 -9.97 16.93 20.27
C VAL A 266 -10.86 15.76 20.68
N LEU A 267 -10.23 14.61 20.91
CA LEU A 267 -10.93 13.34 21.13
C LEU A 267 -11.95 13.38 22.27
N ASP A 268 -11.62 14.04 23.39
CA ASP A 268 -12.54 14.19 24.54
C ASP A 268 -13.82 14.93 24.12
N HIS A 269 -13.69 15.93 23.26
CA HIS A 269 -14.82 16.69 22.75
C HIS A 269 -15.62 15.87 21.73
N TYR A 270 -14.93 15.06 20.89
CA TYR A 270 -15.59 14.13 19.99
C TYR A 270 -16.44 13.10 20.75
N MET A 271 -15.92 12.55 21.84
CA MET A 271 -16.64 11.61 22.69
C MET A 271 -17.82 12.29 23.42
N SER A 272 -17.63 13.49 23.93
CA SER A 272 -18.72 14.26 24.61
C SER A 272 -19.87 14.65 23.67
N CYS A 273 -19.59 14.78 22.36
CA CYS A 273 -20.58 15.03 21.33
C CYS A 273 -21.21 13.74 20.75
N TYR A 274 -20.99 12.59 21.37
CA TYR A 274 -21.47 11.27 20.88
C TYR A 274 -21.00 10.95 19.45
N GLY A 275 -19.76 11.29 19.12
CA GLY A 275 -19.22 11.15 17.79
C GLY A 275 -19.26 9.72 17.24
N ASN A 276 -19.02 8.70 18.08
CA ASN A 276 -19.11 7.29 17.69
C ASN A 276 -20.55 6.90 17.28
N VAL A 277 -21.56 7.34 18.04
CA VAL A 277 -22.97 7.07 17.73
C VAL A 277 -23.35 7.68 16.39
N ALA A 278 -22.99 8.95 16.16
CA ALA A 278 -23.26 9.64 14.90
C ALA A 278 -22.57 8.93 13.71
N LEU A 279 -21.32 8.50 13.90
CA LEU A 279 -20.54 7.80 12.88
C LEU A 279 -21.15 6.43 12.53
N LEU A 280 -21.54 5.63 13.52
CA LEU A 280 -22.17 4.33 13.31
C LEU A 280 -23.54 4.46 12.66
N HIS A 281 -24.33 5.47 13.07
CA HIS A 281 -25.60 5.78 12.43
C HIS A 281 -25.43 6.14 10.93
N LEU A 282 -24.39 6.92 10.60
CA LEU A 282 -24.06 7.26 9.22
C LEU A 282 -23.61 6.04 8.43
N LEU A 283 -22.81 5.15 9.00
CA LEU A 283 -22.39 3.89 8.37
C LEU A 283 -23.59 2.96 8.11
N ASP A 284 -24.48 2.80 9.08
CA ASP A 284 -25.72 2.03 8.92
C ASP A 284 -26.61 2.62 7.81
N TRP A 285 -26.73 3.95 7.77
CA TRP A 285 -27.44 4.62 6.67
C TRP A 285 -26.79 4.34 5.30
N CYS A 286 -25.45 4.34 5.22
CA CYS A 286 -24.74 4.00 4.00
C CYS A 286 -24.94 2.53 3.58
N ALA A 287 -25.06 1.61 4.54
CA ALA A 287 -25.24 0.17 4.30
C ALA A 287 -26.62 -0.17 3.71
N ARG A 288 -27.64 0.61 4.06
CA ARG A 288 -29.01 0.36 3.56
C ARG A 288 -29.09 0.57 2.06
N GLN A 289 -29.68 -0.40 1.35
CA GLN A 289 -29.78 -0.40 -0.12
C GLN A 289 -30.85 0.58 -0.67
N ASP A 290 -31.50 1.35 0.19
CA ASP A 290 -32.50 2.32 -0.23
C ASP A 290 -31.89 3.36 -1.18
N GLY A 291 -32.52 3.54 -2.33
CA GLY A 291 -32.03 4.43 -3.37
C GLY A 291 -31.88 5.86 -2.87
N PHE A 292 -30.65 6.28 -2.61
CA PHE A 292 -30.34 7.67 -2.39
C PHE A 292 -30.41 8.39 -3.76
N SER A 293 -31.45 9.17 -3.97
CA SER A 293 -31.65 9.92 -5.22
C SER A 293 -30.93 11.26 -5.20
N GLY A 294 -29.64 11.27 -4.96
CA GLY A 294 -28.82 12.47 -5.16
C GLY A 294 -28.68 12.76 -6.65
N GLN A 295 -28.86 14.00 -7.07
CA GLN A 295 -28.72 14.39 -8.46
C GLN A 295 -27.37 15.07 -8.70
N GLY A 296 -26.47 14.40 -9.42
CA GLY A 296 -25.30 15.07 -9.98
C GLY A 296 -23.93 14.34 -9.82
N HIS A 297 -22.84 15.00 -10.16
CA HIS A 297 -21.50 14.40 -10.17
C HIS A 297 -20.82 14.51 -8.82
N SER A 298 -20.45 13.41 -8.19
CA SER A 298 -19.62 13.43 -6.98
C SER A 298 -18.23 13.93 -7.34
N PHE A 299 -17.80 14.99 -6.68
CA PHE A 299 -16.44 15.52 -6.79
C PHE A 299 -15.37 14.53 -6.29
N HIS A 300 -15.77 13.49 -5.58
CA HIS A 300 -14.91 12.53 -4.91
C HIS A 300 -14.74 11.21 -5.68
N ALA A 301 -14.94 11.22 -6.97
CA ALA A 301 -14.63 10.16 -7.94
C ALA A 301 -15.21 8.77 -7.65
N THR A 302 -16.29 8.68 -6.86
CA THR A 302 -16.86 7.39 -6.45
C THR A 302 -18.30 7.24 -6.87
N GLY A 303 -18.53 6.87 -8.11
CA GLY A 303 -19.84 6.37 -8.55
C GLY A 303 -20.93 7.39 -8.81
N GLY A 304 -20.59 8.68 -8.99
CA GLY A 304 -21.56 9.75 -9.32
C GLY A 304 -22.21 10.37 -8.08
N ARG A 305 -22.92 11.49 -8.29
CA ARG A 305 -23.70 12.15 -7.25
C ARG A 305 -24.82 11.24 -6.75
N GLY A 306 -25.03 11.25 -5.42
CA GLY A 306 -26.02 10.42 -4.76
C GLY A 306 -25.52 9.02 -4.44
N SER A 307 -24.25 8.73 -4.63
CA SER A 307 -23.64 7.47 -4.22
C SER A 307 -23.32 7.51 -2.72
N LYS A 308 -23.94 6.63 -1.95
CA LYS A 308 -23.59 6.39 -0.53
C LYS A 308 -22.14 5.91 -0.36
N LYS A 309 -21.50 5.44 -1.43
CA LYS A 309 -20.12 4.95 -1.41
C LYS A 309 -19.11 6.02 -0.99
N ALA A 310 -19.30 7.28 -1.42
CA ALA A 310 -18.45 8.38 -1.00
C ALA A 310 -18.58 8.67 0.51
N HIS A 311 -19.83 8.70 1.01
CA HIS A 311 -20.09 8.86 2.45
C HIS A 311 -19.49 7.71 3.26
N MET A 312 -19.65 6.47 2.82
CA MET A 312 -19.06 5.30 3.46
C MET A 312 -17.53 5.41 3.50
N ARG A 313 -16.90 5.80 2.38
CA ARG A 313 -15.44 5.99 2.32
C ARG A 313 -14.92 6.96 3.37
N TYR A 314 -15.53 8.14 3.47
CA TYR A 314 -15.10 9.16 4.43
C TYR A 314 -15.46 8.80 5.87
N SER A 315 -16.57 8.10 6.09
CA SER A 315 -16.93 7.58 7.41
C SER A 315 -15.95 6.51 7.91
N VAL A 316 -15.55 5.59 7.05
CA VAL A 316 -14.53 4.58 7.35
C VAL A 316 -13.17 5.25 7.62
N ARG A 317 -12.80 6.28 6.84
CA ARG A 317 -11.59 7.08 7.10
C ARG A 317 -11.62 7.77 8.45
N LEU A 318 -12.75 8.38 8.83
CA LEU A 318 -12.92 8.98 10.15
C LEU A 318 -12.75 7.93 11.24
N MET A 319 -13.43 6.77 11.11
CA MET A 319 -13.30 5.68 12.06
C MET A 319 -11.84 5.21 12.19
N ARG A 320 -11.15 5.01 11.08
CA ARG A 320 -9.73 4.64 11.07
C ARG A 320 -8.87 5.69 11.76
N SER A 321 -9.14 6.98 11.53
CA SER A 321 -8.39 8.08 12.11
C SER A 321 -8.50 8.10 13.65
N VAL A 322 -9.72 7.93 14.19
CA VAL A 322 -9.92 7.96 15.64
C VAL A 322 -9.48 6.66 16.34
N THR A 323 -9.67 5.49 15.69
CA THR A 323 -9.23 4.20 16.27
C THR A 323 -7.72 4.04 16.25
N SER A 324 -7.00 4.70 15.32
CA SER A 324 -5.52 4.67 15.24
C SER A 324 -4.83 5.27 16.47
N LEU A 325 -5.55 6.04 17.29
CA LEU A 325 -5.05 6.59 18.55
C LEU A 325 -4.95 5.54 19.66
N ALA A 326 -5.47 4.33 19.44
CA ALA A 326 -5.52 3.25 20.43
C ALA A 326 -6.12 3.69 21.80
N HIS A 327 -7.05 4.63 21.78
CA HIS A 327 -7.67 5.16 22.99
C HIS A 327 -8.69 4.17 23.56
N LYS A 328 -8.43 3.67 24.77
CA LYS A 328 -9.19 2.55 25.37
C LYS A 328 -10.68 2.81 25.46
N THR A 329 -11.09 3.97 25.96
CA THR A 329 -12.52 4.30 26.16
C THR A 329 -13.25 4.46 24.84
N LEU A 330 -12.63 5.06 23.82
CA LEU A 330 -13.20 5.18 22.47
C LEU A 330 -13.39 3.80 21.83
N ASN A 331 -12.34 2.97 21.86
CA ASN A 331 -12.41 1.64 21.27
C ASN A 331 -13.43 0.74 22.01
N GLN A 332 -13.54 0.90 23.35
CA GLN A 332 -14.55 0.19 24.11
C GLN A 332 -15.96 0.62 23.72
N ASP A 333 -16.23 1.91 23.64
CA ASP A 333 -17.53 2.46 23.26
C ASP A 333 -17.95 2.00 21.85
N LEU A 334 -17.01 1.98 20.88
CA LEU A 334 -17.26 1.43 19.54
C LEU A 334 -17.61 -0.06 19.58
N CYS A 335 -16.89 -0.86 20.37
CA CYS A 335 -17.16 -2.28 20.50
C CYS A 335 -18.50 -2.56 21.17
N ASP A 336 -18.85 -1.82 22.23
CA ASP A 336 -20.11 -1.93 22.94
C ASP A 336 -21.32 -1.60 22.04
N GLN A 337 -21.12 -0.75 21.03
CA GLN A 337 -22.12 -0.44 20.00
C GLN A 337 -22.13 -1.43 18.82
N GLY A 338 -21.39 -2.53 18.88
CA GLY A 338 -21.43 -3.61 17.89
C GLY A 338 -20.64 -3.33 16.60
N THR A 339 -19.66 -2.42 16.63
CA THR A 339 -18.87 -2.02 15.44
C THR A 339 -18.18 -3.18 14.76
N ILE A 340 -17.66 -4.18 15.52
CA ILE A 340 -16.96 -5.34 14.94
C ILE A 340 -17.90 -6.08 14.00
N HIS A 341 -19.12 -6.39 14.44
CA HIS A 341 -20.11 -7.12 13.65
C HIS A 341 -20.55 -6.31 12.42
N LEU A 342 -20.83 -5.02 12.60
CA LEU A 342 -21.20 -4.12 11.49
C LEU A 342 -20.11 -4.08 10.40
N LEU A 343 -18.83 -3.97 10.78
CA LEU A 343 -17.74 -3.93 9.81
C LEU A 343 -17.56 -5.26 9.08
N LEU A 344 -17.73 -6.39 9.76
CA LEU A 344 -17.68 -7.72 9.12
C LEU A 344 -18.82 -7.89 8.11
N GLU A 345 -20.04 -7.48 8.47
CA GLU A 345 -21.20 -7.52 7.57
C GLU A 345 -20.95 -6.63 6.33
N LEU A 346 -20.49 -5.40 6.52
CA LEU A 346 -20.17 -4.49 5.42
C LEU A 346 -19.08 -5.03 4.50
N LEU A 347 -18.02 -5.62 5.03
CA LEU A 347 -16.94 -6.23 4.25
C LEU A 347 -17.48 -7.35 3.36
N MET A 348 -18.32 -8.24 3.91
CA MET A 348 -18.90 -9.35 3.15
C MET A 348 -19.93 -8.86 2.14
N GLN A 349 -20.75 -7.87 2.49
CA GLN A 349 -21.72 -7.26 1.57
C GLN A 349 -21.01 -6.60 0.36
N MET A 350 -19.90 -5.90 0.60
CA MET A 350 -19.11 -5.29 -0.47
C MET A 350 -18.43 -6.34 -1.36
N GLU A 351 -18.08 -7.50 -0.82
CA GLU A 351 -17.46 -8.58 -1.58
C GLU A 351 -18.44 -9.26 -2.54
N TRP A 352 -19.69 -9.44 -2.12
CA TRP A 352 -20.72 -10.10 -2.93
C TRP A 352 -21.49 -9.16 -3.84
N SER A 353 -21.21 -7.85 -3.80
CA SER A 353 -21.85 -6.89 -4.69
C SER A 353 -21.38 -7.10 -6.14
N PRO A 354 -22.31 -7.23 -7.11
CA PRO A 354 -21.95 -7.38 -8.51
C PRO A 354 -21.41 -6.05 -9.05
N GLY A 355 -20.12 -5.97 -9.27
CA GLY A 355 -19.45 -4.80 -9.84
C GLY A 355 -17.95 -5.04 -9.99
N GLU A 356 -17.32 -4.28 -10.88
CA GLU A 356 -15.85 -4.25 -10.94
C GLU A 356 -15.30 -3.63 -9.66
N GLU A 357 -14.31 -4.28 -9.07
CA GLU A 357 -13.63 -3.79 -7.88
C GLU A 357 -12.71 -2.64 -8.26
N ASP A 358 -13.09 -1.43 -7.87
CA ASP A 358 -12.27 -0.23 -8.07
C ASP A 358 -11.31 0.04 -6.89
N ALA A 359 -10.36 0.92 -7.11
CA ALA A 359 -9.36 1.30 -6.11
C ALA A 359 -9.98 1.83 -4.80
N VAL A 360 -11.15 2.48 -4.88
CA VAL A 360 -11.86 3.02 -3.72
C VAL A 360 -12.47 1.90 -2.88
N THR A 361 -13.03 0.87 -3.51
CA THR A 361 -13.55 -0.31 -2.81
C THR A 361 -12.43 -1.06 -2.09
N VAL A 362 -11.27 -1.23 -2.74
CA VAL A 362 -10.09 -1.82 -2.11
C VAL A 362 -9.59 -0.98 -0.92
N GLU A 363 -9.58 0.34 -1.05
CA GLU A 363 -9.24 1.25 0.05
C GLU A 363 -10.19 1.08 1.24
N MET A 364 -11.49 1.08 1.00
CA MET A 364 -12.49 0.92 2.06
C MET A 364 -12.38 -0.43 2.76
N LYS A 365 -12.25 -1.53 2.01
CA LYS A 365 -12.04 -2.87 2.57
C LYS A 365 -10.77 -2.93 3.43
N SER A 366 -9.69 -2.34 2.95
CA SER A 366 -8.43 -2.27 3.69
C SER A 366 -8.55 -1.45 4.97
N ASP A 367 -9.21 -0.29 4.91
CA ASP A 367 -9.38 0.59 6.07
C ASP A 367 -10.31 -0.06 7.13
N MET A 368 -11.37 -0.76 6.72
CA MET A 368 -12.23 -1.53 7.63
C MET A 368 -11.45 -2.64 8.35
N GLN A 369 -10.59 -3.37 7.63
CA GLN A 369 -9.73 -4.40 8.23
C GLN A 369 -8.73 -3.81 9.22
N ILE A 370 -8.15 -2.64 8.93
CA ILE A 370 -7.25 -1.94 9.86
C ILE A 370 -8.00 -1.46 11.10
N VAL A 371 -9.25 -1.00 10.95
CA VAL A 371 -10.09 -0.64 12.10
C VAL A 371 -10.37 -1.87 12.98
N LEU A 372 -10.76 -3.00 12.37
CA LEU A 372 -10.95 -4.26 13.10
C LEU A 372 -9.69 -4.67 13.85
N ALA A 373 -8.53 -4.56 13.19
CA ALA A 373 -7.24 -4.81 13.82
C ALA A 373 -6.99 -3.92 15.05
N ALA A 374 -7.22 -2.61 14.92
CA ALA A 374 -7.05 -1.65 16.02
C ALA A 374 -8.04 -1.87 17.17
N LEU A 375 -9.27 -2.31 16.88
CA LEU A 375 -10.26 -2.64 17.90
C LEU A 375 -9.92 -3.91 18.68
N CYS A 376 -9.41 -4.95 18.01
CA CYS A 376 -9.10 -6.24 18.61
C CYS A 376 -7.72 -6.30 19.27
N GLU A 377 -6.86 -5.30 19.01
CA GLU A 377 -5.49 -5.29 19.53
C GLU A 377 -5.46 -5.36 21.06
N GLY A 378 -4.78 -6.37 21.59
CA GLY A 378 -4.57 -6.55 23.03
C GLY A 378 -5.81 -6.91 23.85
N ASP A 379 -6.96 -7.22 23.25
CA ASP A 379 -8.21 -7.53 23.94
C ASP A 379 -8.78 -8.87 23.50
N MET A 380 -8.73 -9.86 24.40
CA MET A 380 -9.20 -11.22 24.12
C MET A 380 -10.69 -11.32 23.85
N HIS A 381 -11.51 -10.56 24.59
CA HIS A 381 -12.97 -10.57 24.42
C HIS A 381 -13.36 -10.06 23.02
N ARG A 382 -12.68 -9.02 22.54
CA ARG A 382 -12.92 -8.47 21.20
C ARG A 382 -12.44 -9.42 20.11
N LYS A 383 -11.35 -10.18 20.33
CA LYS A 383 -10.96 -11.28 19.44
C LYS A 383 -11.99 -12.40 19.40
N GLU A 384 -12.64 -12.70 20.51
CA GLU A 384 -13.76 -13.65 20.55
C GLU A 384 -14.99 -13.14 19.81
N LEU A 385 -15.30 -11.82 19.90
CA LEU A 385 -16.38 -11.17 19.13
C LEU A 385 -16.11 -11.18 17.62
N PHE A 386 -14.84 -11.09 17.21
CA PHE A 386 -14.46 -11.26 15.80
C PHE A 386 -14.88 -12.65 15.28
N GLY A 387 -14.79 -13.68 16.08
CA GLY A 387 -15.45 -14.96 15.97
C GLY A 387 -15.22 -15.75 14.68
N SER A 388 -16.18 -16.59 14.33
CA SER A 388 -16.13 -17.45 13.13
C SER A 388 -16.28 -16.64 11.84
N GLU A 389 -17.11 -15.61 11.84
CA GLU A 389 -17.36 -14.77 10.67
C GLU A 389 -16.10 -14.00 10.27
N GLY A 390 -15.41 -13.44 11.25
CA GLY A 390 -14.14 -12.76 11.00
C GLY A 390 -13.04 -13.68 10.49
N VAL A 391 -12.96 -14.92 11.01
CA VAL A 391 -12.04 -15.93 10.50
C VAL A 391 -12.37 -16.31 9.06
N GLU A 392 -13.66 -16.54 8.73
CA GLU A 392 -14.08 -16.85 7.35
C GLU A 392 -13.77 -15.72 6.39
N MET A 393 -14.06 -14.49 6.78
CA MET A 393 -13.73 -13.29 6.02
C MET A 393 -12.22 -13.22 5.76
N THR A 394 -11.40 -13.42 6.80
CA THR A 394 -9.94 -13.36 6.69
C THR A 394 -9.40 -14.43 5.72
N VAL A 395 -9.85 -15.68 5.86
CA VAL A 395 -9.45 -16.77 4.96
C VAL A 395 -9.91 -16.51 3.53
N HIS A 396 -11.10 -15.95 3.33
CA HIS A 396 -11.61 -15.58 2.02
C HIS A 396 -10.70 -14.57 1.32
N PHE A 397 -10.33 -13.47 1.99
CA PHE A 397 -9.43 -12.46 1.42
C PHE A 397 -8.01 -12.98 1.22
N LEU A 398 -7.50 -13.86 2.08
CA LEU A 398 -6.20 -14.50 1.88
C LEU A 398 -6.20 -15.43 0.65
N ARG A 399 -7.26 -16.23 0.43
CA ARG A 399 -7.37 -17.10 -0.76
C ARG A 399 -7.46 -16.32 -2.06
N ARG A 400 -8.03 -15.14 -2.02
CA ARG A 400 -8.04 -14.21 -3.14
C ARG A 400 -6.62 -13.80 -3.54
N GLY A 401 -5.73 -13.74 -2.56
CA GLY A 401 -4.28 -13.73 -2.70
C GLY A 401 -3.70 -12.58 -3.48
N ALA A 402 -2.47 -12.82 -3.90
CA ALA A 402 -1.67 -11.86 -4.65
C ALA A 402 -2.04 -11.78 -6.15
N SER A 403 -3.01 -12.57 -6.62
CA SER A 403 -3.38 -12.64 -8.05
C SER A 403 -4.04 -11.37 -8.59
N MET A 404 -4.55 -10.52 -7.70
CA MET A 404 -5.20 -9.25 -8.04
C MET A 404 -4.32 -8.07 -7.64
N PHE A 405 -3.21 -7.89 -8.36
CA PHE A 405 -2.40 -6.67 -8.21
C PHE A 405 -3.01 -5.55 -9.04
N TYR A 406 -3.43 -4.49 -8.37
CA TYR A 406 -3.77 -3.23 -9.03
C TYR A 406 -2.47 -2.45 -9.33
N SER A 407 -2.31 -2.01 -10.57
CA SER A 407 -1.24 -1.07 -10.94
C SER A 407 -1.51 0.29 -10.32
N GLY A 408 -0.67 0.75 -9.41
CA GLY A 408 -0.80 2.07 -8.76
C GLY A 408 -0.54 2.03 -7.25
N LEU A 409 -0.96 3.07 -6.53
CA LEU A 409 -0.73 3.24 -5.08
C LEU A 409 -1.45 2.21 -4.18
N GLY A 410 -2.29 1.34 -4.72
CA GLY A 410 -3.06 0.34 -3.98
C GLY A 410 -2.46 -1.06 -3.97
N HIS A 411 -1.26 -1.27 -4.51
CA HIS A 411 -0.61 -2.58 -4.56
C HIS A 411 -0.55 -3.24 -3.19
N ASN A 412 -0.99 -4.47 -3.12
CA ASN A 412 -0.94 -5.31 -1.93
C ASN A 412 -1.62 -4.72 -0.68
N LYS A 413 -2.24 -3.53 -0.76
CA LYS A 413 -2.83 -2.87 0.42
C LYS A 413 -3.86 -3.75 1.09
N LEU A 414 -4.76 -4.37 0.32
CA LEU A 414 -5.80 -5.27 0.84
C LEU A 414 -5.19 -6.52 1.46
N LEU A 415 -4.23 -7.16 0.81
CA LEU A 415 -3.54 -8.33 1.33
C LEU A 415 -2.78 -8.00 2.62
N LEU A 416 -2.06 -6.88 2.65
CA LEU A 416 -1.32 -6.46 3.85
C LEU A 416 -2.27 -6.14 5.01
N SER A 417 -3.37 -5.43 4.77
CA SER A 417 -4.37 -5.17 5.80
C SER A 417 -5.05 -6.45 6.31
N THR A 418 -5.26 -7.44 5.42
CA THR A 418 -5.78 -8.76 5.81
C THR A 418 -4.79 -9.52 6.69
N LEU A 419 -3.50 -9.48 6.37
CA LEU A 419 -2.45 -10.10 7.20
C LEU A 419 -2.32 -9.41 8.56
N VAL A 420 -2.43 -8.06 8.60
CA VAL A 420 -2.47 -7.31 9.87
C VAL A 420 -3.70 -7.71 10.68
N CYS A 421 -4.88 -7.77 10.06
CA CYS A 421 -6.12 -8.19 10.69
C CYS A 421 -6.03 -9.63 11.24
N LEU A 422 -5.48 -10.58 10.45
CA LEU A 422 -5.20 -11.94 10.90
C LEU A 422 -4.34 -11.94 12.18
N ARG A 423 -3.24 -11.21 12.15
CA ARG A 423 -2.29 -11.18 13.25
C ARG A 423 -2.89 -10.58 14.53
N THR A 424 -3.69 -9.53 14.41
CA THR A 424 -4.24 -8.84 15.59
C THR A 424 -5.54 -9.44 16.09
N CYS A 425 -6.41 -9.97 15.20
CA CYS A 425 -7.73 -10.45 15.58
C CYS A 425 -7.77 -11.97 15.85
N ILE A 426 -6.88 -12.75 15.22
CA ILE A 426 -6.90 -14.23 15.30
C ILE A 426 -5.75 -14.74 16.15
N VAL A 427 -4.53 -14.31 15.88
CA VAL A 427 -3.35 -14.80 16.58
C VAL A 427 -3.40 -14.44 18.07
N GLY A 428 -3.05 -15.42 18.91
CA GLY A 428 -3.12 -15.33 20.37
C GLY A 428 -4.52 -15.61 20.95
N CYS A 429 -5.52 -15.94 20.11
CA CYS A 429 -6.83 -16.41 20.55
C CYS A 429 -7.04 -17.86 20.10
N TYR A 430 -6.86 -18.81 20.99
CA TYR A 430 -6.89 -20.25 20.65
C TYR A 430 -8.15 -20.67 19.91
N THR A 431 -9.31 -20.16 20.29
CA THR A 431 -10.59 -20.49 19.63
C THR A 431 -10.66 -19.97 18.20
N ALA A 432 -10.10 -18.80 17.92
CA ALA A 432 -10.02 -18.24 16.59
C ALA A 432 -8.93 -18.93 15.75
N GLU A 433 -7.79 -19.25 16.36
CA GLU A 433 -6.71 -20.00 15.71
C GLU A 433 -7.15 -21.40 15.30
N ASP A 434 -7.82 -22.15 16.18
CA ASP A 434 -8.31 -23.49 15.86
C ASP A 434 -9.33 -23.45 14.70
N ARG A 435 -10.19 -22.43 14.66
CA ARG A 435 -11.09 -22.21 13.51
C ARG A 435 -10.33 -21.86 12.23
N PHE A 436 -9.27 -21.06 12.35
CA PHE A 436 -8.42 -20.70 11.22
C PHE A 436 -7.68 -21.92 10.66
N LEU A 437 -7.18 -22.80 11.54
CA LEU A 437 -6.58 -24.08 11.16
C LEU A 437 -7.60 -25.01 10.48
N ALA A 438 -8.81 -25.12 11.05
CA ALA A 438 -9.89 -25.94 10.48
C ALA A 438 -10.37 -25.48 9.09
N ARG A 439 -10.07 -24.23 8.71
CA ARG A 439 -10.37 -23.64 7.38
C ARG A 439 -9.15 -23.65 6.45
N ASP A 440 -8.11 -24.41 6.75
CA ASP A 440 -6.86 -24.50 6.00
C ASP A 440 -6.11 -23.16 5.90
N GLY A 441 -6.30 -22.27 6.86
CA GLY A 441 -5.73 -20.93 6.81
C GLY A 441 -4.21 -20.92 6.75
N VAL A 442 -3.52 -21.84 7.44
CA VAL A 442 -2.06 -21.98 7.39
C VAL A 442 -1.58 -22.46 6.03
N LEU A 443 -2.33 -23.34 5.38
CA LEU A 443 -2.00 -23.80 4.02
C LEU A 443 -2.07 -22.63 3.04
N VAL A 444 -3.09 -21.77 3.17
CA VAL A 444 -3.22 -20.55 2.36
C VAL A 444 -2.07 -19.57 2.60
N LEU A 445 -1.59 -19.43 3.84
CA LEU A 445 -0.40 -18.61 4.14
C LEU A 445 0.87 -19.15 3.47
N LEU A 446 1.03 -20.46 3.42
CA LEU A 446 2.17 -21.09 2.73
C LEU A 446 2.05 -20.95 1.21
N ASP A 447 0.83 -21.03 0.65
CA ASP A 447 0.57 -20.74 -0.75
C ASP A 447 0.92 -19.28 -1.09
N LEU A 448 0.56 -18.34 -0.22
CA LEU A 448 0.96 -16.95 -0.35
C LEU A 448 2.48 -16.77 -0.28
N LEU A 449 3.16 -17.44 0.64
CA LEU A 449 4.63 -17.38 0.72
C LEU A 449 5.29 -17.92 -0.54
N SER A 450 4.68 -18.93 -1.19
CA SER A 450 5.17 -19.51 -2.44
C SER A 450 4.96 -18.61 -3.66
N SER A 451 3.84 -17.88 -3.72
CA SER A 451 3.36 -17.17 -4.92
C SER A 451 3.49 -15.65 -4.86
N SER A 452 3.58 -15.05 -3.66
CA SER A 452 3.58 -13.59 -3.51
C SER A 452 4.95 -12.94 -3.68
N PRO A 453 5.01 -11.62 -3.96
CA PRO A 453 6.25 -10.88 -4.02
C PRO A 453 6.91 -10.74 -2.64
N LYS A 454 8.21 -10.52 -2.64
CA LYS A 454 9.07 -10.45 -1.45
C LYS A 454 8.55 -9.51 -0.35
N CYS A 455 7.96 -8.37 -0.70
CA CYS A 455 7.45 -7.40 0.27
C CYS A 455 6.40 -7.98 1.25
N VAL A 456 5.75 -9.09 0.88
CA VAL A 456 4.76 -9.79 1.70
C VAL A 456 5.37 -10.85 2.60
N HIS A 457 6.54 -11.44 2.20
CA HIS A 457 7.16 -12.57 2.89
C HIS A 457 7.41 -12.29 4.36
N GLY A 458 7.94 -11.10 4.71
CA GLY A 458 8.25 -10.74 6.09
C GLY A 458 7.04 -10.78 7.02
N VAL A 459 5.87 -10.34 6.53
CA VAL A 459 4.63 -10.33 7.31
C VAL A 459 4.04 -11.75 7.43
N VAL A 460 4.06 -12.51 6.34
CA VAL A 460 3.60 -13.92 6.33
C VAL A 460 4.44 -14.77 7.27
N LEU A 461 5.77 -14.65 7.23
CA LEU A 461 6.68 -15.37 8.11
C LEU A 461 6.48 -14.98 9.57
N ALA A 462 6.26 -13.70 9.87
CA ALA A 462 5.96 -13.25 11.23
C ALA A 462 4.64 -13.85 11.75
N THR A 463 3.62 -13.86 10.92
CA THR A 463 2.31 -14.44 11.25
C THR A 463 2.40 -15.97 11.46
N LEU A 464 3.12 -16.66 10.58
CA LEU A 464 3.36 -18.11 10.73
C LEU A 464 4.13 -18.43 12.03
N LEU A 465 5.14 -17.62 12.36
CA LEU A 465 5.91 -17.78 13.58
C LEU A 465 5.04 -17.65 14.83
N GLU A 466 4.20 -16.63 14.89
CA GLU A 466 3.28 -16.40 16.00
C GLU A 466 2.22 -17.52 16.10
N LEU A 467 1.70 -18.00 14.97
CA LEU A 467 0.79 -19.16 14.94
C LEU A 467 1.46 -20.46 15.42
N CYS A 468 2.78 -20.61 15.27
CA CYS A 468 3.52 -21.77 15.79
C CYS A 468 3.57 -21.84 17.32
N ASP A 469 3.14 -20.83 18.05
CA ASP A 469 2.96 -20.91 19.51
C ASP A 469 1.80 -21.86 19.88
N ASN A 470 0.84 -22.01 18.97
CA ASN A 470 -0.17 -23.07 19.03
C ASN A 470 0.38 -24.36 18.41
N GLN A 471 0.55 -25.40 19.23
CA GLN A 471 1.13 -26.68 18.80
C GLN A 471 0.32 -27.36 17.68
N ASN A 472 -0.98 -27.09 17.58
CA ASN A 472 -1.83 -27.63 16.53
C ASN A 472 -1.45 -27.10 15.12
N THR A 473 -0.72 -26.01 15.04
CA THR A 473 -0.27 -25.40 13.77
C THR A 473 0.81 -26.25 13.07
N ILE A 474 1.68 -26.92 13.84
CA ILE A 474 2.84 -27.67 13.29
C ILE A 474 2.41 -28.78 12.33
N PRO A 475 1.44 -29.65 12.66
CA PRO A 475 0.96 -30.68 11.73
C PRO A 475 0.43 -30.09 10.42
N HIS A 476 -0.27 -28.95 10.46
CA HIS A 476 -0.78 -28.27 9.25
C HIS A 476 0.37 -27.76 8.38
N ILE A 477 1.41 -27.18 8.97
CA ILE A 477 2.61 -26.75 8.23
C ILE A 477 3.27 -27.94 7.55
N LEU A 478 3.47 -29.04 8.28
CA LEU A 478 4.15 -30.23 7.75
C LEU A 478 3.32 -31.00 6.70
N SER A 479 2.00 -30.86 6.72
CA SER A 479 1.11 -31.48 5.73
C SER A 479 1.05 -30.72 4.39
N TRP A 480 1.53 -29.47 4.36
CA TRP A 480 1.49 -28.66 3.14
C TRP A 480 2.43 -29.18 2.06
N SER A 481 1.92 -29.25 0.85
CA SER A 481 2.71 -29.49 -0.36
C SER A 481 2.16 -28.68 -1.52
N ASP A 482 3.04 -28.13 -2.34
CA ASP A 482 2.62 -27.46 -3.56
C ASP A 482 2.29 -28.47 -4.69
N GLY A 483 1.76 -27.96 -5.81
CA GLY A 483 1.45 -28.79 -6.98
C GLY A 483 2.66 -29.51 -7.60
N GLY A 484 3.88 -29.17 -7.20
CA GLY A 484 5.14 -29.80 -7.61
C GLY A 484 5.71 -30.78 -6.58
N GLY A 485 4.98 -31.07 -5.50
CA GLY A 485 5.41 -31.99 -4.43
C GLY A 485 6.44 -31.39 -3.46
N ARG A 486 6.64 -30.07 -3.46
CA ARG A 486 7.53 -29.38 -2.50
C ARG A 486 6.81 -29.22 -1.17
N THR A 487 7.52 -29.46 -0.10
CA THR A 487 7.02 -29.33 1.28
C THR A 487 7.28 -27.95 1.88
N ALA A 488 6.58 -27.59 2.95
CA ALA A 488 6.79 -26.33 3.64
C ALA A 488 8.23 -26.13 4.15
N PRO A 489 8.92 -27.13 4.72
CA PRO A 489 10.33 -26.98 5.06
C PRO A 489 11.21 -26.63 3.85
N SER A 490 11.01 -27.27 2.69
CA SER A 490 11.76 -26.96 1.48
C SER A 490 11.45 -25.55 0.97
N LEU A 491 10.18 -25.08 1.05
CA LEU A 491 9.79 -23.71 0.72
C LEU A 491 10.52 -22.69 1.60
N LEU A 492 10.52 -22.88 2.92
CA LEU A 492 11.19 -21.98 3.87
C LEU A 492 12.69 -21.89 3.60
N LEU A 493 13.35 -23.04 3.33
CA LEU A 493 14.78 -23.07 2.97
C LEU A 493 15.07 -22.39 1.65
N ARG A 494 14.17 -22.45 0.67
CA ARG A 494 14.31 -21.69 -0.59
C ARG A 494 14.16 -20.19 -0.38
N VAL A 495 13.23 -19.76 0.48
CA VAL A 495 13.12 -18.33 0.85
C VAL A 495 14.41 -17.89 1.53
N TRP A 496 14.95 -18.70 2.43
CA TRP A 496 16.24 -18.47 3.07
C TRP A 496 17.37 -18.29 2.06
N GLN A 497 17.52 -19.20 1.10
CA GLN A 497 18.56 -19.16 0.07
C GLN A 497 18.47 -17.90 -0.77
N ARG A 498 17.26 -17.46 -1.16
CA ARG A 498 17.05 -16.22 -1.91
C ARG A 498 17.45 -14.99 -1.10
N GLU A 499 17.13 -14.95 0.19
CA GLU A 499 17.55 -13.86 1.06
C GLU A 499 19.07 -13.81 1.21
N GLU A 500 19.74 -14.95 1.34
CA GLU A 500 21.20 -15.02 1.36
C GLU A 500 21.84 -14.52 0.06
N GLU A 501 21.28 -14.92 -1.10
CA GLU A 501 21.74 -14.46 -2.41
C GLU A 501 21.61 -12.94 -2.55
N GLU A 502 20.50 -12.35 -2.11
CA GLU A 502 20.27 -10.91 -2.15
C GLU A 502 21.15 -10.13 -1.15
N LEU A 503 21.41 -10.72 0.01
CA LEU A 503 22.36 -10.18 0.98
C LEU A 503 23.81 -10.29 0.49
N GLY A 504 24.07 -11.04 -0.59
CA GLY A 504 25.40 -11.24 -1.15
C GLY A 504 26.27 -12.21 -0.36
N VAL A 505 25.66 -13.13 0.40
CA VAL A 505 26.37 -14.16 1.14
C VAL A 505 27.02 -15.14 0.17
N ILE A 506 28.33 -15.41 0.37
CA ILE A 506 29.08 -16.31 -0.51
C ILE A 506 28.89 -17.77 -0.05
N ARG A 507 28.45 -18.62 -0.97
CA ARG A 507 28.29 -20.07 -0.75
C ARG A 507 29.21 -20.87 -1.67
N ASN A 508 29.60 -22.07 -1.25
CA ASN A 508 30.35 -23.00 -2.10
C ASN A 508 29.46 -23.61 -3.20
N GLN A 509 30.03 -24.41 -4.10
CA GLN A 509 29.32 -25.03 -5.23
C GLN A 509 28.12 -25.90 -4.81
N HIS A 510 28.12 -26.43 -3.60
CA HIS A 510 27.06 -27.28 -3.04
C HIS A 510 26.08 -26.48 -2.15
N GLY A 511 26.20 -25.14 -2.08
CA GLY A 511 25.37 -24.29 -1.24
C GLY A 511 25.81 -24.24 0.24
N GLY A 512 26.98 -24.78 0.57
CA GLY A 512 27.56 -24.80 1.91
C GLY A 512 28.34 -23.54 2.24
N ILE A 513 28.84 -23.47 3.49
CA ILE A 513 29.65 -22.36 3.99
C ILE A 513 30.96 -22.29 3.20
N ALA A 514 31.24 -21.15 2.57
CA ALA A 514 32.49 -20.91 1.85
C ALA A 514 33.58 -20.38 2.79
N ASP A 515 33.23 -19.47 3.69
CA ASP A 515 34.14 -18.88 4.69
C ASP A 515 33.61 -19.15 6.11
N PRO A 516 34.33 -19.97 6.90
CA PRO A 516 33.97 -20.24 8.29
C PRO A 516 34.02 -19.03 9.24
N GLU A 517 34.71 -17.96 8.87
CA GLU A 517 34.79 -16.74 9.68
C GLU A 517 33.62 -15.80 9.42
N GLN A 518 33.01 -15.89 8.23
CA GLN A 518 31.84 -15.08 7.84
C GLN A 518 30.70 -15.99 7.30
N PRO A 519 30.10 -16.85 8.12
CA PRO A 519 29.17 -17.86 7.63
C PRO A 519 27.84 -17.31 7.15
N VAL A 520 27.43 -16.11 7.57
CA VAL A 520 26.12 -15.50 7.30
C VAL A 520 26.22 -14.02 6.85
N LEU A 521 27.36 -13.37 7.07
CA LEU A 521 27.56 -11.95 6.77
C LEU A 521 27.97 -11.76 5.30
N ALA A 522 27.43 -10.73 4.67
CA ALA A 522 27.83 -10.30 3.34
C ALA A 522 28.94 -9.24 3.42
N PRO A 523 30.02 -9.37 2.65
CA PRO A 523 31.12 -8.39 2.67
C PRO A 523 30.70 -6.95 2.36
N ARG A 524 29.65 -6.75 1.56
CA ARG A 524 29.15 -5.42 1.13
C ARG A 524 28.47 -4.62 2.22
N LYS A 525 27.86 -5.24 3.22
CA LYS A 525 27.17 -4.51 4.30
C LYS A 525 28.10 -3.92 5.35
N LEU A 526 29.36 -4.32 5.37
CA LEU A 526 30.38 -3.70 6.25
C LEU A 526 30.69 -2.23 5.87
N GLU A 527 30.67 -1.92 4.57
CA GLU A 527 30.92 -0.56 4.08
C GLU A 527 29.70 0.36 4.24
N ASP A 528 28.48 -0.19 4.06
CA ASP A 528 27.23 0.56 4.24
C ASP A 528 26.90 0.80 5.72
N ALA A 529 27.32 -0.08 6.63
CA ALA A 529 27.11 0.07 8.07
C ALA A 529 27.97 1.23 8.66
N GLU A 530 29.12 1.53 8.09
CA GLU A 530 29.93 2.69 8.47
C GLU A 530 29.21 4.02 8.15
N LEU A 531 28.34 4.05 7.14
CA LEU A 531 27.56 5.24 6.76
C LEU A 531 26.30 5.41 7.61
N MET A 532 25.72 4.31 8.11
CA MET A 532 24.48 4.30 8.92
C MET A 532 24.72 4.46 10.42
N SER A 533 25.93 4.15 10.92
CA SER A 533 26.24 4.20 12.35
C SER A 533 26.21 5.59 12.98
N THR A 534 26.06 6.64 12.19
CA THR A 534 25.99 8.03 12.67
C THR A 534 24.61 8.49 13.14
N LEU A 535 23.55 7.68 12.95
CA LEU A 535 22.16 8.13 13.15
C LEU A 535 21.31 7.30 14.14
N ASP A 536 21.75 6.12 14.58
CA ASP A 536 20.89 5.28 15.42
C ASP A 536 21.63 4.64 16.61
N THR A 537 20.98 4.61 17.76
CA THR A 537 21.50 4.06 19.02
C THR A 537 21.48 2.51 19.09
N HIS A 538 21.09 1.83 18.00
CA HIS A 538 20.95 0.37 17.96
C HIS A 538 22.00 -0.26 17.05
N SER A 539 22.58 -1.38 17.49
CA SER A 539 23.50 -2.21 16.71
C SER A 539 22.86 -2.63 15.37
N ALA A 540 23.59 -2.46 14.26
CA ALA A 540 23.12 -2.84 12.93
C ALA A 540 22.83 -4.35 12.84
N ALA A 541 23.63 -5.20 13.50
CA ALA A 541 23.43 -6.64 13.56
C ALA A 541 22.15 -7.03 14.33
N VAL A 542 21.82 -6.27 15.39
CA VAL A 542 20.58 -6.50 16.18
C VAL A 542 19.35 -6.04 15.40
N LEU A 543 19.41 -4.90 14.72
CA LEU A 543 18.33 -4.42 13.85
C LEU A 543 18.08 -5.41 12.72
N GLU A 544 19.13 -5.86 12.05
CA GLU A 544 19.02 -6.86 11.00
C GLU A 544 18.38 -8.16 11.51
N MET A 545 18.77 -8.65 12.68
CA MET A 545 18.19 -9.85 13.28
C MET A 545 16.69 -9.69 13.55
N ARG A 546 16.23 -8.48 13.92
CA ARG A 546 14.83 -8.18 14.20
C ARG A 546 13.98 -8.11 12.92
N GLU A 547 14.50 -7.53 11.86
CA GLU A 547 13.76 -7.23 10.63
C GLU A 547 13.90 -8.31 9.56
N ASN A 548 14.98 -9.10 9.60
CA ASN A 548 15.32 -10.05 8.56
C ASN A 548 14.37 -11.27 8.52
N PRO A 549 13.94 -11.70 7.32
CA PRO A 549 13.24 -12.97 7.12
C PRO A 549 14.01 -14.19 7.66
N LEU A 550 15.34 -14.18 7.60
CA LEU A 550 16.19 -15.30 8.07
C LEU A 550 15.96 -15.63 9.55
N SER A 551 15.88 -14.62 10.41
CA SER A 551 15.61 -14.82 11.84
C SER A 551 14.25 -15.48 12.10
N LYS A 552 13.23 -15.05 11.34
CA LYS A 552 11.87 -15.62 11.44
C LYS A 552 11.84 -17.08 10.98
N ILE A 553 12.51 -17.38 9.87
CA ILE A 553 12.62 -18.75 9.36
C ILE A 553 13.36 -19.64 10.38
N TYR A 554 14.47 -19.16 10.95
CA TYR A 554 15.17 -19.87 12.01
C TYR A 554 14.25 -20.19 13.20
N LEU A 555 13.49 -19.20 13.67
CA LEU A 555 12.57 -19.38 14.80
C LEU A 555 11.42 -20.34 14.46
N ILE A 556 10.91 -20.32 13.22
CA ILE A 556 9.91 -21.30 12.75
C ILE A 556 10.51 -22.71 12.81
N PHE A 557 11.75 -22.92 12.35
CA PHE A 557 12.41 -24.23 12.46
C PHE A 557 12.68 -24.62 13.92
N CYS A 558 12.92 -23.67 14.82
CA CYS A 558 13.00 -23.99 16.26
C CYS A 558 11.68 -24.53 16.82
N ARG A 559 10.52 -24.14 16.27
CA ARG A 559 9.20 -24.64 16.66
C ARG A 559 8.86 -25.98 15.99
N ILE A 560 9.15 -26.12 14.70
CA ILE A 560 8.87 -27.34 13.90
C ILE A 560 9.86 -28.47 14.28
N GLY A 561 11.10 -28.12 14.60
CA GLY A 561 12.22 -29.03 14.77
C GLY A 561 13.13 -29.12 13.55
N PHE A 562 14.34 -29.67 13.74
CA PHE A 562 15.36 -29.81 12.69
C PHE A 562 15.58 -31.29 12.27
N ARG A 563 14.76 -32.21 12.72
CA ARG A 563 14.88 -33.63 12.43
C ARG A 563 13.64 -34.15 11.72
N ASP A 564 13.81 -35.16 10.93
CA ASP A 564 12.74 -35.93 10.27
C ASP A 564 11.79 -35.04 9.41
N LEU A 565 12.32 -33.99 8.78
CA LEU A 565 11.57 -33.12 7.92
C LEU A 565 11.33 -33.76 6.54
N PRO A 566 10.08 -33.83 6.07
CA PRO A 566 9.76 -34.46 4.80
C PRO A 566 10.20 -33.67 3.59
N GLY A 567 10.56 -34.35 2.48
CA GLY A 567 10.70 -33.77 1.16
C GLY A 567 11.89 -32.83 0.96
N LEU A 568 12.95 -32.93 1.77
CA LEU A 568 14.14 -32.11 1.65
C LEU A 568 15.12 -32.69 0.65
N SER A 569 15.54 -31.86 -0.31
CA SER A 569 16.66 -32.15 -1.21
C SER A 569 18.00 -32.10 -0.45
N VAL A 570 19.07 -32.58 -1.08
CA VAL A 570 20.43 -32.48 -0.52
C VAL A 570 20.83 -31.03 -0.27
N LYS A 571 20.55 -30.15 -1.22
CA LYS A 571 20.79 -28.71 -1.08
C LYS A 571 20.02 -28.13 0.10
N ASP A 572 18.76 -28.56 0.31
CA ASP A 572 17.96 -28.13 1.45
C ASP A 572 18.56 -28.59 2.78
N ARG A 573 19.07 -29.84 2.86
CA ARG A 573 19.73 -30.37 4.05
C ARG A 573 21.02 -29.61 4.37
N VAL A 574 21.79 -29.25 3.34
CA VAL A 574 22.98 -28.40 3.49
C VAL A 574 22.59 -27.03 4.07
N THR A 575 21.58 -26.36 3.51
CA THR A 575 21.07 -25.09 4.04
C THR A 575 20.52 -25.23 5.47
N LEU A 576 19.78 -26.31 5.75
CA LEU A 576 19.24 -26.57 7.09
C LEU A 576 20.33 -26.67 8.16
N SER A 577 21.50 -27.19 7.82
CA SER A 577 22.66 -27.28 8.73
C SER A 577 23.17 -25.87 9.12
N ILE A 578 23.03 -24.89 8.24
CA ILE A 578 23.34 -23.47 8.48
C ILE A 578 22.26 -22.85 9.36
N VAL A 579 20.99 -23.01 8.96
CA VAL A 579 19.84 -22.48 9.69
C VAL A 579 19.87 -22.93 11.15
N LYS A 580 20.18 -24.21 11.40
CA LYS A 580 20.27 -24.76 12.75
C LYS A 580 21.27 -24.03 13.67
N ARG A 581 22.32 -23.45 13.09
CA ARG A 581 23.40 -22.76 13.82
C ARG A 581 23.35 -21.24 13.66
N TYR A 582 22.28 -20.73 13.09
CA TYR A 582 22.13 -19.32 12.77
C TYR A 582 22.35 -18.39 13.97
N LEU A 583 21.84 -18.77 15.14
CA LEU A 583 21.99 -17.96 16.35
C LEU A 583 23.45 -17.85 16.78
N ASP A 584 24.24 -18.95 16.70
CA ASP A 584 25.66 -18.95 17.05
C ASP A 584 26.44 -17.98 16.13
N PHE A 585 26.09 -17.97 14.85
CA PHE A 585 26.70 -17.07 13.87
C PHE A 585 26.35 -15.59 14.15
N LYS A 586 25.07 -15.30 14.43
CA LYS A 586 24.62 -13.94 14.72
C LYS A 586 25.18 -13.39 16.03
N VAL A 587 25.31 -14.18 17.05
CA VAL A 587 25.97 -13.79 18.31
C VAL A 587 27.41 -13.37 18.04
N SER A 588 28.15 -14.11 17.19
CA SER A 588 29.52 -13.71 16.83
C SER A 588 29.57 -12.40 16.08
N GLU A 589 28.66 -12.16 15.13
CA GLU A 589 28.58 -10.90 14.39
C GLU A 589 28.36 -9.69 15.30
N VAL A 590 27.43 -9.78 16.27
CA VAL A 590 27.20 -8.73 17.27
C VAL A 590 28.45 -8.44 18.07
N TRP A 591 29.17 -9.49 18.53
CA TRP A 591 30.40 -9.33 19.28
C TRP A 591 31.54 -8.76 18.42
N ASP A 592 31.58 -9.07 17.13
CA ASP A 592 32.56 -8.50 16.20
C ASP A 592 32.29 -7.03 15.92
N GLU A 593 31.01 -6.63 15.86
CA GLU A 593 30.59 -5.23 15.75
C GLU A 593 31.01 -4.44 17.01
N ILE A 594 30.68 -4.92 18.19
CA ILE A 594 31.11 -4.32 19.47
C ILE A 594 32.62 -4.18 19.55
N SER A 595 33.37 -5.22 19.15
CA SER A 595 34.85 -5.17 19.13
C SER A 595 35.41 -4.10 18.20
N ARG A 596 34.73 -3.88 17.07
CA ARG A 596 35.15 -2.83 16.10
C ARG A 596 34.87 -1.44 16.66
N GLU A 597 33.68 -1.23 17.21
CA GLU A 597 33.34 0.06 17.84
C GLU A 597 34.30 0.42 18.97
N LEU A 598 34.57 -0.53 19.88
CA LEU A 598 35.54 -0.33 20.94
C LEU A 598 36.93 0.01 20.41
N SER A 599 37.34 -0.61 19.29
CA SER A 599 38.62 -0.33 18.65
C SER A 599 38.68 1.05 18.02
N LEU A 600 37.57 1.51 17.42
CA LEU A 600 37.45 2.85 16.84
C LEU A 600 37.51 3.94 17.93
N GLU A 601 36.89 3.69 19.07
CA GLU A 601 36.90 4.59 20.23
C GLU A 601 38.22 4.52 21.02
N GLY A 602 39.15 3.62 20.66
CA GLY A 602 40.42 3.43 21.35
C GLY A 602 40.26 2.76 22.72
N VAL A 603 39.10 2.17 22.99
CA VAL A 603 38.81 1.49 24.26
C VAL A 603 39.28 0.04 24.19
N ARG A 604 40.10 -0.36 25.18
CA ARG A 604 40.51 -1.78 25.32
C ARG A 604 39.57 -2.48 26.29
N PRO A 605 38.91 -3.60 25.89
CA PRO A 605 38.13 -4.42 26.79
C PRO A 605 39.00 -4.91 27.95
N VAL A 606 38.43 -4.99 29.15
CA VAL A 606 39.05 -5.65 30.30
C VAL A 606 39.20 -7.15 30.04
N THR A 607 40.12 -7.81 30.73
CA THR A 607 40.48 -9.21 30.46
C THR A 607 39.29 -10.15 30.40
N PRO A 608 38.29 -10.13 31.32
CA PRO A 608 37.10 -10.99 31.23
C PRO A 608 36.27 -10.77 29.96
N ASP A 609 36.10 -9.52 29.54
CA ASP A 609 35.34 -9.20 28.33
C ASP A 609 36.09 -9.63 27.08
N GLN A 610 37.43 -9.47 27.05
CA GLN A 610 38.26 -9.95 25.96
C GLN A 610 38.23 -11.47 25.83
N GLU A 611 38.19 -12.21 26.94
CA GLU A 611 38.04 -13.66 26.94
C GLU A 611 36.67 -14.07 26.44
N THR A 612 35.61 -13.36 26.81
CA THR A 612 34.23 -13.59 26.32
C THR A 612 34.13 -13.36 24.81
N LEU A 613 34.70 -12.29 24.29
CA LEU A 613 34.78 -12.00 22.86
C LEU A 613 35.49 -13.13 22.09
N ARG A 614 36.65 -13.59 22.62
CA ARG A 614 37.38 -14.71 22.00
C ARG A 614 36.59 -16.01 22.05
N ALA A 615 35.90 -16.29 23.16
CA ALA A 615 35.06 -17.48 23.30
C ALA A 615 33.89 -17.48 22.32
N ALA A 616 33.21 -16.33 22.14
CA ALA A 616 32.11 -16.19 21.20
C ALA A 616 32.56 -16.44 19.74
N ARG A 617 33.67 -15.85 19.32
CA ARG A 617 34.27 -16.12 18.00
C ARG A 617 34.66 -17.58 17.81
N GLN A 618 35.25 -18.21 18.85
CA GLN A 618 35.63 -19.61 18.79
C GLN A 618 34.41 -20.52 18.71
N MET A 619 33.29 -20.20 19.39
CA MET A 619 32.04 -20.94 19.29
C MET A 619 31.47 -20.85 17.86
N SER A 620 31.40 -19.67 17.27
CA SER A 620 30.91 -19.48 15.89
C SER A 620 31.75 -20.28 14.90
N ARG A 621 33.10 -20.19 14.99
CA ARG A 621 33.99 -20.96 14.13
C ARG A 621 33.80 -22.47 14.26
N ARG A 622 33.70 -22.97 15.48
CA ARG A 622 33.39 -24.41 15.74
C ARG A 622 32.02 -24.80 15.16
N ALA A 623 31.02 -23.91 15.27
CA ALA A 623 29.72 -24.13 14.70
C ALA A 623 29.80 -24.19 13.16
N ALA A 624 30.58 -23.31 12.53
CA ALA A 624 30.80 -23.32 11.09
C ALA A 624 31.55 -24.57 10.60
N GLU A 625 32.63 -24.96 11.31
CA GLU A 625 33.36 -26.22 11.03
C GLU A 625 32.46 -27.46 11.19
N ALA A 626 31.61 -27.49 12.22
CA ALA A 626 30.64 -28.57 12.43
C ALA A 626 29.55 -28.57 11.32
N ALA A 627 29.10 -27.41 10.86
CA ALA A 627 28.19 -27.31 9.72
C ALA A 627 28.85 -27.83 8.43
N ALA A 628 30.07 -27.41 8.14
CA ALA A 628 30.81 -27.86 6.97
C ALA A 628 31.02 -29.40 6.98
N ALA A 629 31.37 -29.98 8.13
CA ALA A 629 31.52 -31.42 8.25
C ALA A 629 30.19 -32.19 8.07
N GLU A 630 29.09 -31.64 8.57
CA GLU A 630 27.74 -32.17 8.33
C GLU A 630 27.33 -32.09 6.84
N GLN A 631 27.66 -31.01 6.20
CA GLN A 631 27.41 -30.79 4.76
C GLN A 631 28.20 -31.77 3.89
N GLU A 632 29.48 -31.96 4.18
CA GLU A 632 30.31 -32.93 3.48
C GLU A 632 29.80 -34.37 3.64
N ARG A 633 29.32 -34.73 4.85
CA ARG A 633 28.72 -36.03 5.07
C ARG A 633 27.42 -36.21 4.27
N VAL A 634 26.57 -35.20 4.22
CA VAL A 634 25.30 -35.23 3.46
C VAL A 634 25.58 -35.33 1.94
N SER A 635 26.57 -34.59 1.44
CA SER A 635 26.99 -34.68 0.02
C SER A 635 27.54 -36.05 -0.33
N ARG A 636 28.44 -36.61 0.50
CA ARG A 636 28.98 -37.95 0.27
C ARG A 636 27.91 -39.06 0.30
N GLN A 637 26.98 -38.99 1.26
CA GLN A 637 25.89 -39.92 1.31
C GLN A 637 25.02 -39.89 0.07
N HIS A 638 24.78 -38.71 -0.47
CA HIS A 638 24.02 -38.53 -1.70
C HIS A 638 24.75 -39.07 -2.92
N ASP A 639 26.06 -38.78 -3.01
CA ASP A 639 26.88 -39.29 -4.10
C ASP A 639 26.92 -40.81 -4.07
N ASP A 640 27.04 -41.42 -2.88
CA ASP A 640 26.98 -42.86 -2.69
C ASP A 640 25.60 -43.43 -3.09
N GLU A 641 24.49 -42.78 -2.69
CA GLU A 641 23.11 -43.16 -3.07
C GLU A 641 22.90 -43.03 -4.60
N ALA A 642 23.39 -41.96 -5.21
CA ALA A 642 23.31 -41.75 -6.65
C ALA A 642 24.12 -42.79 -7.44
N ASP A 643 25.33 -43.14 -6.95
CA ASP A 643 26.15 -44.18 -7.54
C ASP A 643 25.50 -45.57 -7.43
N GLU A 644 24.83 -45.84 -6.30
CA GLU A 644 24.06 -47.09 -6.12
C GLU A 644 22.84 -47.14 -7.05
N GLU A 645 22.08 -46.06 -7.18
CA GLU A 645 20.94 -45.95 -8.12
C GLU A 645 21.40 -46.10 -9.59
N GLU A 646 22.50 -45.44 -9.97
CA GLU A 646 23.10 -45.58 -11.28
C GLU A 646 23.55 -47.03 -11.56
N ALA A 647 24.19 -47.63 -10.59
CA ALA A 647 24.63 -49.07 -10.67
C ALA A 647 23.42 -50.01 -10.81
N LEU A 648 22.30 -49.68 -10.15
CA LEU A 648 21.05 -50.45 -10.23
C LEU A 648 20.42 -50.28 -11.64
N MET A 649 20.36 -49.05 -12.11
CA MET A 649 19.86 -48.76 -13.47
C MET A 649 20.70 -49.40 -14.55
N TYR A 650 22.03 -49.39 -14.42
CA TYR A 650 22.90 -50.12 -15.34
C TYR A 650 22.66 -51.65 -15.29
N ARG A 651 22.41 -52.22 -14.13
CA ARG A 651 22.06 -53.65 -13.99
C ARG A 651 20.72 -53.95 -14.67
N GLU A 652 19.74 -53.13 -14.50
CA GLU A 652 18.44 -53.26 -15.17
C GLU A 652 18.57 -53.12 -16.69
N MET A 653 19.26 -52.10 -17.19
CA MET A 653 19.53 -51.91 -18.59
C MET A 653 20.25 -53.11 -19.21
N LYS A 654 21.25 -53.66 -18.51
CA LYS A 654 22.00 -54.84 -18.94
C LYS A 654 21.12 -56.10 -18.96
N SER A 655 20.21 -56.25 -17.98
CA SER A 655 19.23 -57.33 -17.94
C SER A 655 18.23 -57.23 -19.11
N HIS A 656 17.69 -56.04 -19.38
CA HIS A 656 16.80 -55.78 -20.49
C HIS A 656 17.49 -56.00 -21.86
N TRP A 657 18.76 -55.60 -21.99
CA TRP A 657 19.53 -55.82 -23.20
C TRP A 657 19.79 -57.31 -23.43
N LYS A 658 20.10 -58.06 -22.35
CA LYS A 658 20.27 -59.50 -22.39
C LYS A 658 18.97 -60.23 -22.77
N GLN A 659 17.85 -59.78 -22.25
CA GLN A 659 16.52 -60.30 -22.57
C GLN A 659 16.13 -59.99 -24.02
N ARG A 660 16.42 -58.81 -24.55
CA ARG A 660 16.25 -58.46 -25.95
C ARG A 660 17.11 -59.31 -26.87
N GLN A 661 18.37 -59.60 -26.50
CA GLN A 661 19.25 -60.49 -27.25
C GLN A 661 18.73 -61.93 -27.31
N LEU A 662 18.23 -62.44 -26.15
CA LEU A 662 17.61 -63.78 -26.10
C LEU A 662 16.35 -63.86 -26.94
N THR A 663 15.50 -62.82 -26.88
CA THR A 663 14.29 -62.71 -27.73
C THR A 663 14.65 -62.66 -29.21
N ALA A 664 15.66 -61.84 -29.61
CA ALA A 664 16.13 -61.77 -30.98
C ALA A 664 16.71 -63.08 -31.48
N LYS A 665 17.48 -63.82 -30.63
CA LYS A 665 17.98 -65.15 -30.98
C LYS A 665 16.85 -66.18 -31.11
N SER A 666 15.88 -66.15 -30.19
CA SER A 666 14.72 -67.05 -30.28
C SER A 666 13.87 -66.77 -31.50
N TRP A 667 13.68 -65.48 -31.84
CA TRP A 667 13.02 -65.06 -33.08
C TRP A 667 13.79 -65.46 -34.33
N SER A 668 15.09 -65.26 -34.37
CA SER A 668 15.95 -65.67 -35.44
C SER A 668 15.89 -67.24 -35.68
N ASN A 669 15.87 -68.05 -34.59
CA ASN A 669 15.69 -69.48 -34.63
C ASN A 669 14.28 -69.89 -35.07
N PHE A 670 13.25 -69.16 -34.67
CA PHE A 670 11.88 -69.37 -35.15
C PHE A 670 11.77 -69.12 -36.67
N VAL A 671 12.27 -68.00 -37.12
CA VAL A 671 12.25 -67.58 -38.49
C VAL A 671 13.05 -68.54 -39.40
N SER A 672 14.18 -69.07 -38.94
CA SER A 672 14.97 -70.04 -39.69
C SER A 672 14.28 -71.39 -39.80
N ARG A 673 13.28 -71.69 -38.97
CA ARG A 673 12.52 -72.96 -38.99
C ARG A 673 11.20 -72.88 -39.80
N THR A 674 10.76 -71.67 -40.18
CA THR A 674 9.52 -71.45 -40.91
C THR A 674 9.81 -71.23 -42.41
N SER A 675 9.03 -71.87 -43.26
CA SER A 675 9.21 -71.84 -44.73
C SER A 675 8.91 -70.49 -45.41
N ASN A 676 8.63 -69.42 -44.62
CA ASN A 676 8.28 -68.09 -45.13
C ASN A 676 9.30 -66.99 -44.74
N TYR A 677 10.56 -67.36 -44.58
CA TYR A 677 11.63 -66.44 -44.22
C TYR A 677 11.80 -65.24 -45.16
N ASP A 678 11.66 -65.49 -46.43
CA ASP A 678 11.85 -64.46 -47.48
C ASP A 678 10.77 -63.39 -47.44
N ILE A 679 9.51 -63.73 -47.09
CA ILE A 679 8.42 -62.78 -46.90
C ILE A 679 8.64 -61.90 -45.69
N LEU A 680 9.11 -62.48 -44.59
CA LEU A 680 9.41 -61.75 -43.35
C LEU A 680 10.60 -60.78 -43.51
N LYS A 681 11.58 -61.18 -44.35
CA LYS A 681 12.73 -60.36 -44.72
C LYS A 681 12.29 -59.16 -45.54
N GLU A 682 11.42 -59.36 -46.55
CA GLU A 682 10.85 -58.24 -47.34
C GLU A 682 10.04 -57.23 -46.47
N ILE A 683 9.25 -57.73 -45.50
CA ILE A 683 8.47 -56.89 -44.58
C ILE A 683 9.39 -56.07 -43.67
N LYS A 684 10.48 -56.70 -43.22
CA LYS A 684 11.48 -56.01 -42.36
C LYS A 684 12.22 -54.94 -43.19
N GLU A 685 12.66 -55.21 -44.34
CA GLU A 685 13.34 -54.26 -45.26
C GLU A 685 12.41 -53.08 -45.64
N LYS A 686 11.11 -53.32 -45.87
CA LYS A 686 10.13 -52.30 -46.16
C LYS A 686 9.91 -51.39 -44.90
N ARG A 687 9.92 -51.98 -43.71
CA ARG A 687 9.76 -51.25 -42.45
C ARG A 687 11.00 -50.42 -42.11
N GLU A 688 12.19 -50.94 -42.36
CA GLU A 688 13.44 -50.21 -42.13
C GLU A 688 13.55 -49.03 -43.14
N LYS A 689 13.20 -49.23 -44.38
CA LYS A 689 13.14 -48.16 -45.43
C LYS A 689 12.10 -47.08 -45.05
N HIS A 690 10.97 -47.47 -44.49
CA HIS A 690 9.94 -46.53 -44.03
C HIS A 690 10.42 -45.73 -42.80
N MET A 691 11.11 -46.35 -41.85
CA MET A 691 11.71 -45.67 -40.72
C MET A 691 12.88 -44.76 -41.10
N GLU A 692 13.63 -45.12 -42.12
CA GLU A 692 14.70 -44.29 -42.71
C GLU A 692 14.14 -43.10 -43.46
N SER A 693 13.04 -43.25 -44.19
CA SER A 693 12.36 -42.14 -44.86
C SER A 693 11.79 -41.11 -43.89
N ILE A 694 11.27 -41.57 -42.73
CA ILE A 694 10.82 -40.67 -41.66
C ILE A 694 12.01 -39.94 -41.00
N ARG A 695 13.20 -40.56 -40.96
CA ARG A 695 14.41 -39.93 -40.39
C ARG A 695 15.10 -38.94 -41.33
N THR A 696 14.85 -39.02 -42.62
CA THR A 696 15.50 -38.20 -43.64
C THR A 696 14.66 -37.03 -44.14
N GLU A 697 13.41 -36.88 -43.69
CA GLU A 697 12.65 -35.66 -43.98
C GLU A 697 13.14 -34.50 -43.12
N PRO A 698 13.67 -33.43 -43.72
CA PRO A 698 14.05 -32.24 -42.97
C PRO A 698 12.80 -31.52 -42.45
N ALA A 699 12.87 -31.12 -41.20
CA ALA A 699 11.86 -30.29 -40.57
C ALA A 699 11.78 -28.92 -41.27
N ASN A 700 11.02 -28.85 -42.38
CA ASN A 700 10.51 -27.61 -42.94
C ASN A 700 9.42 -27.95 -43.97
N GLN A 701 8.19 -27.91 -43.54
CA GLN A 701 7.10 -27.31 -44.33
C GLN A 701 5.83 -27.22 -43.46
N ASP A 702 5.51 -25.99 -43.28
CA ASP A 702 4.34 -25.46 -42.59
C ASP A 702 3.04 -25.80 -43.31
N ALA A 703 2.00 -25.84 -42.51
CA ALA A 703 0.61 -25.51 -42.81
C ALA A 703 -0.10 -26.35 -43.91
N GLY A 704 -0.96 -27.21 -43.50
CA GLY A 704 -2.12 -27.57 -44.30
C GLY A 704 -2.28 -29.02 -44.69
N ARG A 705 -2.01 -29.99 -43.83
CA ARG A 705 -2.46 -31.36 -44.07
C ARG A 705 -3.26 -31.93 -42.90
N ARG A 706 -4.46 -32.41 -43.22
CA ARG A 706 -5.32 -33.20 -42.37
C ARG A 706 -4.56 -34.37 -41.73
N PRO A 707 -4.88 -34.78 -40.49
CA PRO A 707 -4.20 -35.89 -39.84
C PRO A 707 -4.41 -37.18 -40.63
N GLN A 708 -3.30 -37.77 -41.05
CA GLN A 708 -3.29 -39.13 -41.61
C GLN A 708 -3.34 -40.10 -40.42
N GLU A 709 -4.33 -41.00 -40.46
CA GLU A 709 -4.45 -42.08 -39.47
C GLU A 709 -3.22 -43.01 -39.58
N VAL A 710 -2.53 -43.13 -38.44
CA VAL A 710 -1.42 -44.08 -38.29
C VAL A 710 -1.97 -45.36 -37.71
N LEU A 711 -1.99 -46.39 -38.50
CA LEU A 711 -2.36 -47.75 -38.09
C LEU A 711 -1.22 -48.39 -37.27
N ILE A 712 -1.44 -48.52 -35.96
CA ILE A 712 -0.55 -49.26 -35.09
C ILE A 712 -1.13 -50.68 -34.91
N GLY A 713 -0.47 -51.67 -35.52
CA GLY A 713 -0.85 -53.07 -35.36
C GLY A 713 -0.37 -53.61 -33.97
N ARG A 714 -1.28 -54.08 -33.17
CA ARG A 714 -0.96 -54.87 -31.96
C ARG A 714 -0.97 -56.37 -32.30
N LEU A 715 0.14 -57.02 -32.03
CA LEU A 715 0.21 -58.47 -32.01
C LEU A 715 -0.28 -58.98 -30.63
N LYS A 716 -1.37 -59.74 -30.65
CA LYS A 716 -1.84 -60.45 -29.45
C LYS A 716 -1.46 -61.92 -29.62
N VAL A 717 -0.71 -62.42 -28.70
CA VAL A 717 -0.33 -63.86 -28.64
C VAL A 717 -1.25 -64.49 -27.59
N ASP A 718 -2.13 -65.38 -28.03
CA ASP A 718 -2.95 -66.15 -27.10
C ASP A 718 -2.13 -67.31 -26.54
N ALA A 719 -2.41 -67.66 -25.25
CA ALA A 719 -1.61 -68.59 -24.43
C ALA A 719 -1.60 -70.03 -24.94
N ASP A 720 -2.42 -70.39 -25.95
CA ASP A 720 -2.52 -71.77 -26.46
C ASP A 720 -1.81 -72.04 -27.79
N GLY A 721 -0.91 -71.15 -28.21
CA GLY A 721 0.13 -71.43 -29.20
C GLY A 721 -0.31 -71.77 -30.62
N ALA A 722 -1.58 -71.61 -31.02
CA ALA A 722 -2.05 -72.13 -32.31
C ALA A 722 -2.58 -71.09 -33.34
N ASN A 723 -2.80 -69.83 -32.97
CA ASN A 723 -3.26 -68.85 -33.99
C ASN A 723 -2.80 -67.43 -33.75
N LEU A 724 -2.10 -66.81 -34.71
CA LEU A 724 -1.73 -65.41 -34.77
C LEU A 724 -2.84 -64.64 -35.51
N THR A 725 -3.64 -63.91 -34.77
CA THR A 725 -4.59 -62.95 -35.35
C THR A 725 -4.08 -61.52 -35.21
N VAL A 726 -3.96 -60.80 -36.31
CA VAL A 726 -3.61 -59.36 -36.31
C VAL A 726 -4.92 -58.57 -36.26
N ALA A 727 -5.20 -57.98 -35.07
CA ALA A 727 -6.29 -57.05 -34.95
C ALA A 727 -5.78 -55.60 -35.24
N GLN A 728 -6.33 -54.99 -36.26
CA GLN A 728 -6.08 -53.57 -36.58
C GLN A 728 -7.19 -52.72 -35.93
N THR A 729 -6.83 -51.87 -34.97
CA THR A 729 -7.74 -50.85 -34.47
C THR A 729 -7.25 -49.46 -34.87
N PRO A 730 -8.11 -48.61 -35.43
CA PRO A 730 -7.74 -47.22 -35.75
C PRO A 730 -7.69 -46.39 -34.47
N VAL A 731 -6.57 -45.68 -34.25
CA VAL A 731 -6.42 -44.70 -33.20
C VAL A 731 -6.57 -43.33 -33.81
N THR A 732 -7.69 -42.67 -33.56
CA THR A 732 -7.88 -41.28 -33.90
C THR A 732 -7.14 -40.38 -32.87
N ALA A 733 -6.14 -39.65 -33.33
CA ALA A 733 -5.51 -38.58 -32.53
C ALA A 733 -6.38 -37.33 -32.61
N ALA A 734 -7.09 -37.05 -31.55
CA ALA A 734 -7.78 -35.77 -31.37
C ALA A 734 -6.75 -34.74 -30.86
N ALA A 735 -6.51 -33.73 -31.71
CA ALA A 735 -5.79 -32.53 -31.24
C ALA A 735 -6.73 -31.67 -30.38
N HIS A 736 -6.50 -31.66 -29.08
CA HIS A 736 -7.03 -30.62 -28.21
C HIS A 736 -5.97 -29.54 -28.06
N GLN A 737 -6.29 -28.37 -28.58
CA GLN A 737 -5.75 -27.11 -28.04
C GLN A 737 -6.49 -26.89 -26.75
N GLU A 738 -5.75 -26.89 -25.65
CA GLU A 738 -5.93 -26.00 -24.49
C GLU A 738 -5.05 -26.51 -23.34
N GLY A 739 -4.27 -25.57 -22.81
CA GLY A 739 -3.88 -25.52 -21.40
C GLY A 739 -2.86 -26.55 -20.93
N GLU A 740 -1.69 -26.07 -20.69
CA GLU A 740 -0.65 -26.69 -19.89
C GLU A 740 -1.20 -27.48 -18.70
N ARG A 741 -1.26 -28.79 -18.85
CA ARG A 741 -1.14 -29.73 -17.73
C ARG A 741 -0.39 -30.94 -18.24
N GLY A 742 0.84 -31.07 -17.72
CA GLY A 742 1.70 -32.20 -18.03
C GLY A 742 1.01 -33.53 -17.74
N VAL A 743 0.82 -34.29 -18.79
CA VAL A 743 0.56 -35.73 -18.65
C VAL A 743 1.81 -36.40 -19.16
N THR A 744 2.64 -36.85 -18.25
CA THR A 744 3.70 -37.82 -18.51
C THR A 744 3.05 -39.11 -19.02
N ALA A 745 3.07 -39.30 -20.34
CA ALA A 745 2.77 -40.58 -20.90
C ALA A 745 3.99 -41.51 -20.67
N THR A 746 3.84 -42.36 -19.70
CA THR A 746 4.72 -43.50 -19.50
C THR A 746 4.63 -44.42 -20.73
N LEU A 747 5.62 -44.34 -21.60
CA LEU A 747 5.90 -45.40 -22.57
C LEU A 747 6.37 -46.64 -21.79
N ARG A 748 5.45 -47.53 -21.48
CA ARG A 748 5.80 -48.88 -21.11
C ARG A 748 5.72 -49.78 -22.31
N SER A 749 6.86 -50.38 -22.59
CA SER A 749 7.14 -51.59 -23.32
C SER A 749 6.93 -51.62 -24.83
N LEU A 750 7.98 -51.58 -25.55
CA LEU A 750 8.56 -52.76 -26.21
C LEU A 750 10.05 -52.56 -26.36
#